data_861c571c4e824f9c5318ed27a9fbbfa6
#
_entry.id   861c571c4e824f9c5318ed27a9fbbfa6
#
_cell.length_a   1.000
_cell.length_b   1.000
_cell.length_c   1.000
_cell.angle_alpha   90.00
_cell.angle_beta   90.00
_cell.angle_gamma   90.00
#
_symmetry.space_group_name_H-M   'P 1'
#
loop_
_entity.id
_entity.type
_entity.pdbx_description
1 polymer ?
#
loop_
_entity_poly.entity_id
_entity_poly.type
_entity_poly.pdbx_seq_one_letter_code
_entity_poly.pdbx_strand_id
1 'polypeptide(L)'
;MHRPNFQFSVLSLQFSVLLAFAAPAFSQATFPTPTLTSISPLGAKPGASIELTLRGVDLEGPQSVLLNERTIPLKSVKPNVFSITLPADLKPALYDCRFIGRYGVSNPRVFEVTTLDSIDSTGANAKPDKALKVSLNSVVEGCFKSNSPHWFSVELKKGQHLTATFDGRRFDTRTELLGALLAPTGRELAHMRAGVLAFTAAADATYFLRVNELMYRTGDDYGYRITLSSVAPPAQRTVMLEDVRPILIGQTVRDYFLPVGLPQVFDLPFKAGEKFIIEVHSHQLGHATDPHLVIENLAKDPAGKETLKPQAEVADAPAIVPAPSINLPSRDPSYAYEAKADGAFRITLSDNFATTQPYELRILKEAPKLEDLIALNPILPGAKTKGGEIGSANVPRGGIAALEIIAPNRNALSEPLELKADKLPAGVTCLGGFIGKGQSLGYIAFQASADAPAGASLLSGIPHSRFVCYAVADATRDNVLYRTTGAPALGVSAQPAPAFVQTEKTDILEVAADAKLDIALKVTRHADFTDALKLKALGLIDIAKAPEADIPAKAAAGKFTLDVKALKLAPGDYGFILQGPAKMKVQRNVDALAAAEARLKEAEEAIVKAGNEREFGKRIRENPKPGDDLEANEKALKLAFEAEAQAEADKKAASALIKNINAKSPPKDATFIVYSNPIRIRVKEVAKK
;
A
#
# COMPACT_ATOMS: atom_id res chain seq x y z
N MET A 1 -19.69 -27.44 75.54
CA MET A 1 -19.13 -27.46 74.23
C MET A 1 -20.01 -26.59 73.35
N HIS A 2 -19.65 -25.31 73.24
CA HIS A 2 -20.43 -24.30 72.55
C HIS A 2 -19.93 -24.13 71.14
N ARG A 3 -20.81 -24.22 70.12
CA ARG A 3 -20.58 -23.74 68.73
C ARG A 3 -21.17 -22.34 68.64
N PRO A 4 -20.47 -21.34 68.14
CA PRO A 4 -21.09 -20.07 67.82
C PRO A 4 -21.69 -20.11 66.37
N ASN A 5 -22.95 -19.72 66.27
CA ASN A 5 -23.65 -19.41 65.01
C ASN A 5 -23.12 -18.10 64.45
N PHE A 6 -22.62 -18.15 63.22
CA PHE A 6 -22.39 -16.96 62.38
C PHE A 6 -23.61 -16.75 61.51
N GLN A 7 -24.38 -15.69 61.75
CA GLN A 7 -25.39 -15.16 60.85
C GLN A 7 -24.68 -14.34 59.76
N PHE A 8 -24.82 -14.75 58.51
CA PHE A 8 -24.44 -13.93 57.36
C PHE A 8 -25.59 -12.97 57.07
N SER A 9 -25.39 -11.69 57.30
CA SER A 9 -26.22 -10.59 56.82
C SER A 9 -25.95 -10.37 55.34
N VAL A 10 -26.94 -10.64 54.49
CA VAL A 10 -26.89 -10.37 53.04
C VAL A 10 -27.19 -8.90 52.84
N LEU A 11 -26.17 -8.08 52.65
CA LEU A 11 -26.29 -6.72 52.13
C LEU A 11 -26.49 -6.81 50.61
N SER A 12 -27.71 -6.60 50.14
CA SER A 12 -28.01 -6.45 48.73
C SER A 12 -27.48 -5.12 48.21
N LEU A 13 -26.32 -5.14 47.58
CA LEU A 13 -25.78 -4.02 46.81
C LEU A 13 -26.50 -4.00 45.45
N GLN A 14 -27.46 -3.12 45.28
CA GLN A 14 -28.06 -2.81 43.98
C GLN A 14 -27.00 -2.04 43.17
N PHE A 15 -26.27 -2.75 42.26
CA PHE A 15 -25.48 -2.14 41.22
C PHE A 15 -26.44 -1.67 40.11
N SER A 16 -26.78 -0.39 40.12
CA SER A 16 -27.40 0.28 38.98
C SER A 16 -26.35 0.36 37.88
N VAL A 17 -26.36 -0.60 36.96
CA VAL A 17 -25.57 -0.52 35.71
C VAL A 17 -26.24 0.55 34.84
N LEU A 18 -25.72 1.77 34.89
CA LEU A 18 -25.95 2.76 33.84
C LEU A 18 -25.32 2.19 32.54
N LEU A 19 -26.14 1.53 31.73
CA LEU A 19 -25.81 1.32 30.31
C LEU A 19 -25.80 2.70 29.66
N ALA A 20 -24.64 3.35 29.65
CA ALA A 20 -24.36 4.40 28.71
C ALA A 20 -24.41 3.76 27.33
N PHE A 21 -25.53 3.90 26.63
CA PHE A 21 -25.57 3.73 25.19
C PHE A 21 -24.58 4.72 24.62
N ALA A 22 -23.34 4.26 24.41
CA ALA A 22 -22.45 4.90 23.49
C ALA A 22 -23.18 4.87 22.14
N ALA A 23 -23.79 5.98 21.76
CA ALA A 23 -24.25 6.18 20.41
C ALA A 23 -23.08 5.80 19.51
N PRO A 24 -23.26 4.93 18.49
CA PRO A 24 -22.21 4.66 17.56
C PRO A 24 -21.75 6.02 17.04
N ALA A 25 -20.51 6.40 17.31
CA ALA A 25 -19.89 7.51 16.64
C ALA A 25 -20.01 7.17 15.16
N PHE A 26 -20.96 7.79 14.48
CA PHE A 26 -21.07 7.71 13.03
C PHE A 26 -19.73 8.18 12.51
N SER A 27 -18.85 7.24 12.18
CA SER A 27 -17.67 7.49 11.39
C SER A 27 -18.16 8.23 10.14
N GLN A 28 -17.86 9.52 10.04
CA GLN A 28 -18.21 10.28 8.84
C GLN A 28 -17.61 9.53 7.66
N ALA A 29 -18.45 9.17 6.70
CA ALA A 29 -17.97 8.48 5.50
C ALA A 29 -16.90 9.35 4.85
N THR A 30 -15.70 8.84 4.78
CA THR A 30 -14.61 9.46 4.00
C THR A 30 -14.93 9.33 2.52
N PHE A 31 -14.36 10.20 1.70
CA PHE A 31 -14.43 10.07 0.25
C PHE A 31 -13.95 8.67 -0.19
N PRO A 32 -14.67 8.02 -1.12
CA PRO A 32 -14.29 6.68 -1.59
C PRO A 32 -12.85 6.65 -2.11
N THR A 33 -12.05 5.76 -1.55
CA THR A 33 -10.65 5.56 -1.93
C THR A 33 -10.41 4.08 -2.22
N PRO A 34 -10.05 3.71 -3.46
CA PRO A 34 -9.83 2.32 -3.81
C PRO A 34 -8.77 1.69 -2.91
N THR A 35 -9.11 0.58 -2.26
CA THR A 35 -8.19 -0.16 -1.41
C THR A 35 -8.29 -1.65 -1.71
N LEU A 36 -7.19 -2.27 -2.14
CA LEU A 36 -7.08 -3.71 -2.30
C LEU A 36 -6.72 -4.36 -0.97
N THR A 37 -7.48 -5.38 -0.58
CA THR A 37 -7.17 -6.25 0.57
C THR A 37 -6.45 -7.51 0.12
N SER A 38 -6.86 -8.10 -1.01
CA SER A 38 -6.20 -9.28 -1.58
C SER A 38 -6.42 -9.38 -3.08
N ILE A 39 -5.53 -10.10 -3.73
CA ILE A 39 -5.63 -10.53 -5.14
C ILE A 39 -5.47 -12.04 -5.23
N SER A 40 -6.04 -12.68 -6.24
CA SER A 40 -5.85 -14.10 -6.54
C SER A 40 -6.12 -14.34 -8.04
N PRO A 41 -5.22 -15.08 -8.75
CA PRO A 41 -3.98 -15.68 -8.27
C PRO A 41 -2.93 -14.65 -7.87
N LEU A 42 -1.93 -15.09 -7.06
CA LEU A 42 -0.81 -14.26 -6.64
C LEU A 42 0.30 -14.14 -7.73
N GLY A 43 0.13 -14.85 -8.84
CA GLY A 43 1.07 -14.77 -9.95
C GLY A 43 0.68 -15.62 -11.15
N ALA A 44 1.38 -15.41 -12.28
CA ALA A 44 1.18 -16.16 -13.52
C ALA A 44 2.40 -16.06 -14.45
N LYS A 45 2.36 -16.82 -15.57
CA LYS A 45 3.37 -16.75 -16.63
C LYS A 45 3.21 -15.52 -17.51
N PRO A 46 4.30 -15.00 -18.11
CA PRO A 46 4.19 -14.00 -19.17
C PRO A 46 3.30 -14.50 -20.31
N GLY A 47 2.47 -13.62 -20.86
CA GLY A 47 1.54 -13.96 -21.96
C GLY A 47 0.30 -14.76 -21.55
N ALA A 48 0.19 -15.16 -20.29
CA ALA A 48 -0.97 -15.95 -19.82
C ALA A 48 -2.24 -15.09 -19.76
N SER A 49 -3.37 -15.71 -20.14
CA SER A 49 -4.70 -15.17 -19.83
C SER A 49 -5.21 -15.85 -18.57
N ILE A 50 -5.59 -15.03 -17.58
CA ILE A 50 -6.03 -15.49 -16.24
C ILE A 50 -7.31 -14.80 -15.80
N GLU A 51 -8.05 -15.44 -14.90
CA GLU A 51 -9.10 -14.79 -14.12
C GLU A 51 -8.52 -14.24 -12.83
N LEU A 52 -8.38 -12.92 -12.76
CA LEU A 52 -7.89 -12.22 -11.58
C LEU A 52 -9.05 -11.80 -10.68
N THR A 53 -9.06 -12.30 -9.46
CA THR A 53 -9.99 -11.88 -8.42
C THR A 53 -9.38 -10.72 -7.65
N LEU A 54 -10.08 -9.58 -7.58
CA LEU A 54 -9.70 -8.40 -6.82
C LEU A 54 -10.68 -8.22 -5.65
N ARG A 55 -10.17 -8.18 -4.44
CA ARG A 55 -10.98 -7.93 -3.24
C ARG A 55 -10.52 -6.67 -2.53
N GLY A 56 -11.48 -5.90 -2.06
CA GLY A 56 -11.20 -4.65 -1.40
C GLY A 56 -12.44 -3.79 -1.22
N VAL A 57 -12.22 -2.52 -0.96
CA VAL A 57 -13.29 -1.52 -0.84
C VAL A 57 -13.12 -0.45 -1.91
N ASP A 58 -14.22 0.19 -2.29
CA ASP A 58 -14.27 1.29 -3.27
C ASP A 58 -13.72 0.94 -4.67
N LEU A 59 -13.87 -0.33 -5.09
CA LEU A 59 -13.42 -0.83 -6.40
C LEU A 59 -14.47 -0.64 -7.49
N GLU A 60 -15.19 0.48 -7.50
CA GLU A 60 -16.22 0.80 -8.50
C GLU A 60 -15.63 1.24 -9.84
N GLY A 61 -16.38 0.97 -10.91
CA GLY A 61 -15.98 1.33 -12.27
C GLY A 61 -14.62 0.74 -12.69
N PRO A 62 -14.45 -0.61 -12.62
CA PRO A 62 -13.17 -1.24 -12.92
C PRO A 62 -12.75 -0.96 -14.37
N GLN A 63 -11.54 -0.48 -14.55
CA GLN A 63 -10.97 -0.14 -15.87
C GLN A 63 -9.77 -1.03 -16.20
N SER A 64 -8.79 -1.08 -15.31
CA SER A 64 -7.54 -1.77 -15.55
C SER A 64 -6.82 -2.10 -14.22
N VAL A 65 -5.79 -2.93 -14.32
CA VAL A 65 -4.75 -3.03 -13.28
C VAL A 65 -3.45 -2.40 -13.80
N LEU A 66 -2.71 -1.81 -12.88
CA LEU A 66 -1.38 -1.29 -13.11
C LEU A 66 -0.37 -2.26 -12.50
N LEU A 67 0.39 -2.98 -13.35
CA LEU A 67 1.51 -3.83 -12.95
C LEU A 67 2.80 -3.03 -13.12
N ASN A 68 3.32 -2.46 -12.03
CA ASN A 68 4.35 -1.42 -12.08
C ASN A 68 3.95 -0.33 -13.11
N GLU A 69 4.68 -0.20 -14.22
CA GLU A 69 4.39 0.79 -15.29
C GLU A 69 3.44 0.29 -16.39
N ARG A 70 2.99 -0.98 -16.35
CA ARG A 70 2.15 -1.60 -17.38
C ARG A 70 0.68 -1.57 -17.01
N THR A 71 -0.13 -0.88 -17.76
CA THR A 71 -1.59 -0.88 -17.61
C THR A 71 -2.20 -2.04 -18.41
N ILE A 72 -3.00 -2.89 -17.74
CA ILE A 72 -3.66 -4.06 -18.32
C ILE A 72 -5.17 -3.89 -18.15
N PRO A 73 -5.96 -3.88 -19.25
CA PRO A 73 -7.40 -3.74 -19.18
C PRO A 73 -8.08 -4.89 -18.43
N LEU A 74 -9.12 -4.59 -17.67
CA LEU A 74 -9.99 -5.55 -16.98
C LEU A 74 -11.23 -5.85 -17.81
N LYS A 75 -11.49 -7.15 -18.08
CA LYS A 75 -12.78 -7.60 -18.62
C LYS A 75 -13.56 -8.30 -17.52
N SER A 76 -14.71 -7.76 -17.14
CA SER A 76 -15.56 -8.35 -16.10
C SER A 76 -16.06 -9.73 -16.52
N VAL A 77 -15.88 -10.73 -15.66
CA VAL A 77 -16.40 -12.09 -15.82
C VAL A 77 -17.58 -12.31 -14.87
N LYS A 78 -17.37 -11.95 -13.61
CA LYS A 78 -18.38 -11.96 -12.53
C LYS A 78 -17.96 -10.93 -11.46
N PRO A 79 -18.78 -10.62 -10.48
CA PRO A 79 -18.41 -9.66 -9.44
C PRO A 79 -17.03 -9.93 -8.85
N ASN A 80 -16.16 -8.91 -8.88
CA ASN A 80 -14.78 -8.95 -8.40
C ASN A 80 -13.83 -9.91 -9.14
N VAL A 81 -14.24 -10.52 -10.24
CA VAL A 81 -13.41 -11.41 -11.07
C VAL A 81 -13.31 -10.88 -12.49
N PHE A 82 -12.10 -10.75 -12.97
CA PHE A 82 -11.79 -10.12 -14.24
C PHE A 82 -10.84 -11.00 -15.07
N SER A 83 -11.14 -11.15 -16.34
CA SER A 83 -10.18 -11.73 -17.28
C SER A 83 -9.15 -10.68 -17.67
N ILE A 84 -7.87 -11.03 -17.56
CA ILE A 84 -6.74 -10.23 -18.01
C ILE A 84 -5.78 -11.10 -18.82
N THR A 85 -5.04 -10.48 -19.74
CA THR A 85 -3.95 -11.13 -20.46
C THR A 85 -2.65 -10.38 -20.15
N LEU A 86 -1.70 -11.09 -19.57
CA LEU A 86 -0.40 -10.53 -19.24
C LEU A 86 0.42 -10.30 -20.53
N PRO A 87 1.15 -9.18 -20.64
CA PRO A 87 2.10 -8.98 -21.72
C PRO A 87 3.15 -10.10 -21.77
N ALA A 88 3.45 -10.60 -22.97
CA ALA A 88 4.41 -11.69 -23.15
C ALA A 88 5.87 -11.27 -22.90
N ASP A 89 6.15 -9.97 -22.93
CA ASP A 89 7.47 -9.37 -22.70
C ASP A 89 7.76 -9.07 -21.21
N LEU A 90 6.85 -9.40 -20.31
CA LEU A 90 7.09 -9.26 -18.87
C LEU A 90 8.19 -10.22 -18.42
N LYS A 91 9.15 -9.69 -17.70
CA LYS A 91 10.24 -10.47 -17.12
C LYS A 91 9.80 -11.13 -15.82
N PRO A 92 10.30 -12.34 -15.49
CA PRO A 92 10.07 -12.95 -14.19
C PRO A 92 10.56 -12.04 -13.06
N ALA A 93 9.63 -11.59 -12.21
CA ALA A 93 9.89 -10.71 -11.07
C ALA A 93 8.62 -10.53 -10.23
N LEU A 94 8.75 -9.87 -9.08
CA LEU A 94 7.64 -9.36 -8.31
C LEU A 94 7.21 -7.98 -8.85
N TYR A 95 5.91 -7.81 -9.00
CA TYR A 95 5.28 -6.59 -9.50
C TYR A 95 4.28 -6.06 -8.48
N ASP A 96 4.19 -4.74 -8.39
CA ASP A 96 3.10 -4.09 -7.70
C ASP A 96 1.87 -4.07 -8.60
N CYS A 97 0.82 -4.79 -8.20
CA CYS A 97 -0.48 -4.79 -8.86
C CYS A 97 -1.41 -3.80 -8.14
N ARG A 98 -1.88 -2.78 -8.85
CA ARG A 98 -2.84 -1.79 -8.35
C ARG A 98 -4.09 -1.82 -9.21
N PHE A 99 -5.25 -1.70 -8.59
CA PHE A 99 -6.52 -1.51 -9.28
C PHE A 99 -6.67 -0.05 -9.72
N ILE A 100 -7.20 0.16 -10.92
CA ILE A 100 -7.61 1.48 -11.44
C ILE A 100 -9.10 1.42 -11.75
N GLY A 101 -9.85 2.35 -11.18
CA GLY A 101 -11.29 2.47 -11.37
C GLY A 101 -11.80 3.89 -11.23
N ARG A 102 -13.11 4.02 -10.98
CA ARG A 102 -13.79 5.31 -10.90
C ARG A 102 -13.17 6.30 -9.92
N TYR A 103 -12.71 5.83 -8.77
CA TYR A 103 -12.18 6.69 -7.71
C TYR A 103 -10.65 6.82 -7.74
N GLY A 104 -10.02 6.40 -8.85
CA GLY A 104 -8.58 6.48 -9.07
C GLY A 104 -7.88 5.13 -8.88
N VAL A 105 -6.70 5.14 -8.27
CA VAL A 105 -5.81 3.99 -8.12
C VAL A 105 -5.74 3.50 -6.67
N SER A 106 -5.66 2.18 -6.50
CA SER A 106 -5.55 1.55 -5.17
C SER A 106 -4.10 1.50 -4.65
N ASN A 107 -3.96 1.12 -3.38
CA ASN A 107 -2.71 0.58 -2.85
C ASN A 107 -2.26 -0.65 -3.65
N PRO A 108 -0.97 -1.00 -3.63
CA PRO A 108 -0.45 -2.17 -4.32
C PRO A 108 -0.75 -3.48 -3.57
N ARG A 109 -0.73 -4.58 -4.35
CA ARG A 109 -0.55 -5.95 -3.87
C ARG A 109 0.49 -6.63 -4.74
N VAL A 110 1.31 -7.48 -4.14
CA VAL A 110 2.38 -8.17 -4.89
C VAL A 110 1.78 -9.23 -5.80
N PHE A 111 2.22 -9.20 -7.06
CA PHE A 111 1.91 -10.19 -8.08
C PHE A 111 3.22 -10.70 -8.68
N GLU A 112 3.42 -12.03 -8.74
CA GLU A 112 4.62 -12.61 -9.31
C GLU A 112 4.43 -13.00 -10.78
N VAL A 113 5.32 -12.51 -11.63
CA VAL A 113 5.49 -13.06 -12.97
C VAL A 113 6.57 -14.13 -12.90
N THR A 114 6.23 -15.37 -13.26
CA THR A 114 7.14 -16.53 -13.18
C THR A 114 7.05 -17.38 -14.43
N THR A 115 8.13 -18.11 -14.77
CA THR A 115 8.14 -19.09 -15.85
C THR A 115 7.66 -20.48 -15.40
N LEU A 116 7.52 -20.68 -14.09
CA LEU A 116 7.10 -21.95 -13.53
C LEU A 116 5.58 -22.19 -13.71
N ASP A 117 5.18 -23.45 -13.79
CA ASP A 117 3.78 -23.82 -13.78
C ASP A 117 3.17 -23.61 -12.39
N SER A 118 2.01 -22.96 -12.34
CA SER A 118 1.26 -22.77 -11.11
C SER A 118 0.19 -23.85 -10.94
N ILE A 119 0.14 -24.42 -9.73
CA ILE A 119 -0.84 -25.43 -9.31
C ILE A 119 -1.71 -24.78 -8.23
N ASP A 120 -3.00 -24.65 -8.50
CA ASP A 120 -3.94 -24.04 -7.55
C ASP A 120 -4.46 -25.06 -6.53
N SER A 121 -4.28 -24.75 -5.26
CA SER A 121 -4.85 -25.52 -4.15
C SER A 121 -6.22 -24.97 -3.79
N THR A 122 -7.26 -25.70 -4.19
CA THR A 122 -8.66 -25.32 -3.91
C THR A 122 -9.08 -25.53 -2.45
N GLY A 123 -8.19 -26.08 -1.59
CA GLY A 123 -8.48 -26.44 -0.20
C GLY A 123 -9.19 -27.80 -0.05
N ALA A 124 -9.47 -28.52 -1.14
CA ALA A 124 -10.01 -29.89 -1.08
C ALA A 124 -9.00 -30.92 -0.53
N ASN A 125 -7.73 -30.53 -0.44
CA ASN A 125 -6.58 -31.30 0.03
C ASN A 125 -6.33 -31.17 1.55
N ALA A 126 -7.39 -31.13 2.35
CA ALA A 126 -7.30 -30.95 3.81
C ALA A 126 -6.81 -32.20 4.58
N LYS A 127 -6.64 -33.35 3.92
CA LYS A 127 -6.21 -34.64 4.53
C LYS A 127 -5.14 -35.31 3.68
N PRO A 128 -4.29 -36.18 4.26
CA PRO A 128 -3.22 -36.89 3.53
C PRO A 128 -3.72 -37.73 2.37
N ASP A 129 -4.86 -38.42 2.53
CA ASP A 129 -5.51 -39.27 1.50
C ASP A 129 -6.09 -38.44 0.33
N LYS A 130 -6.23 -37.14 0.52
CA LYS A 130 -6.65 -36.15 -0.50
C LYS A 130 -5.54 -35.19 -0.90
N ALA A 131 -4.28 -35.54 -0.61
CA ALA A 131 -3.15 -34.71 -0.95
C ALA A 131 -3.11 -34.38 -2.44
N LEU A 132 -2.96 -33.10 -2.76
CA LEU A 132 -2.84 -32.62 -4.14
C LEU A 132 -1.47 -33.04 -4.69
N LYS A 133 -1.47 -33.76 -5.83
CA LYS A 133 -0.22 -34.14 -6.48
C LYS A 133 0.45 -32.92 -7.09
N VAL A 134 1.73 -32.72 -6.77
CA VAL A 134 2.55 -31.62 -7.24
C VAL A 134 3.87 -32.14 -7.82
N SER A 135 4.47 -31.37 -8.72
CA SER A 135 5.75 -31.67 -9.35
C SER A 135 6.85 -30.72 -8.88
N LEU A 136 8.10 -31.17 -8.95
CA LEU A 136 9.24 -30.27 -8.78
C LEU A 136 9.29 -29.24 -9.93
N ASN A 137 9.92 -28.12 -9.66
CA ASN A 137 10.03 -26.96 -10.57
C ASN A 137 8.65 -26.38 -10.93
N SER A 138 7.77 -26.31 -9.95
CA SER A 138 6.45 -25.69 -10.04
C SER A 138 6.19 -24.77 -8.85
N VAL A 139 5.13 -23.99 -8.95
CA VAL A 139 4.63 -23.15 -7.85
C VAL A 139 3.27 -23.69 -7.43
N VAL A 140 3.09 -23.89 -6.15
CA VAL A 140 1.78 -24.17 -5.55
C VAL A 140 1.22 -22.88 -5.00
N GLU A 141 0.00 -22.55 -5.34
CA GLU A 141 -0.72 -21.41 -4.79
C GLU A 141 -1.95 -21.86 -4.02
N GLY A 142 -2.22 -21.24 -2.89
CA GLY A 142 -3.39 -21.54 -2.10
C GLY A 142 -3.82 -20.41 -1.18
N CYS A 143 -4.98 -20.62 -0.54
CA CYS A 143 -5.52 -19.69 0.44
C CYS A 143 -6.25 -20.48 1.53
N PHE A 144 -5.94 -20.17 2.79
CA PHE A 144 -6.58 -20.84 3.93
C PHE A 144 -8.01 -20.31 4.14
N LYS A 145 -9.00 -21.05 3.64
CA LYS A 145 -10.43 -20.75 3.83
C LYS A 145 -11.04 -21.48 5.02
N SER A 146 -10.31 -22.46 5.55
CA SER A 146 -10.65 -23.21 6.76
C SER A 146 -9.41 -23.36 7.62
N ASN A 147 -9.60 -23.68 8.88
CA ASN A 147 -8.53 -23.96 9.84
C ASN A 147 -7.87 -25.34 9.67
N SER A 148 -7.92 -25.89 8.45
CA SER A 148 -7.33 -27.18 8.11
C SER A 148 -5.99 -27.00 7.41
N PRO A 149 -5.03 -27.91 7.60
CA PRO A 149 -3.81 -27.94 6.82
C PRO A 149 -4.10 -28.29 5.36
N HIS A 150 -3.22 -27.84 4.46
CA HIS A 150 -3.21 -28.28 3.08
C HIS A 150 -2.13 -29.34 2.89
N TRP A 151 -2.49 -30.44 2.20
CA TRP A 151 -1.60 -31.58 1.96
C TRP A 151 -1.27 -31.68 0.48
N PHE A 152 0.01 -31.87 0.20
CA PHE A 152 0.55 -32.06 -1.14
C PHE A 152 1.35 -33.35 -1.18
N SER A 153 1.30 -34.07 -2.31
CA SER A 153 2.11 -35.26 -2.54
C SER A 153 3.11 -35.00 -3.66
N VAL A 154 4.38 -35.33 -3.43
CA VAL A 154 5.46 -35.20 -4.39
C VAL A 154 6.20 -36.52 -4.54
N GLU A 155 6.38 -36.98 -5.77
CA GLU A 155 7.14 -38.19 -6.10
C GLU A 155 8.62 -37.79 -6.24
N LEU A 156 9.49 -38.40 -5.46
CA LEU A 156 10.92 -38.18 -5.52
C LEU A 156 11.65 -39.50 -5.75
N LYS A 157 12.70 -39.45 -6.56
CA LYS A 157 13.66 -40.53 -6.75
C LYS A 157 14.77 -40.45 -5.69
N LYS A 158 15.38 -41.61 -5.37
CA LYS A 158 16.54 -41.66 -4.48
C LYS A 158 17.64 -40.68 -4.94
N GLY A 159 18.13 -39.86 -4.02
CA GLY A 159 19.12 -38.83 -4.28
C GLY A 159 18.57 -37.53 -4.87
N GLN A 160 17.28 -37.45 -5.22
CA GLN A 160 16.66 -36.25 -5.74
C GLN A 160 16.44 -35.22 -4.62
N HIS A 161 16.74 -33.95 -4.92
CA HIS A 161 16.54 -32.86 -3.99
C HIS A 161 15.14 -32.25 -4.12
N LEU A 162 14.55 -31.85 -3.00
CA LEU A 162 13.39 -31.02 -2.88
C LEU A 162 13.77 -29.79 -2.05
N THR A 163 13.68 -28.62 -2.65
CA THR A 163 13.70 -27.34 -1.93
C THR A 163 12.34 -26.70 -2.08
N ALA A 164 11.62 -26.52 -0.98
CA ALA A 164 10.35 -25.80 -0.93
C ALA A 164 10.54 -24.45 -0.27
N THR A 165 10.27 -23.35 -0.99
CA THR A 165 10.29 -21.98 -0.47
C THR A 165 8.86 -21.52 -0.21
N PHE A 166 8.58 -21.07 1.01
CA PHE A 166 7.25 -20.73 1.50
C PHE A 166 7.11 -19.22 1.61
N ASP A 167 6.22 -18.65 0.85
CA ASP A 167 5.98 -17.23 0.79
C ASP A 167 4.51 -16.89 1.13
N GLY A 168 4.31 -16.11 2.17
CA GLY A 168 3.02 -15.51 2.53
C GLY A 168 3.15 -13.99 2.57
N ARG A 169 3.79 -13.47 3.60
CA ARG A 169 3.95 -12.02 3.82
C ARG A 169 4.62 -11.28 2.67
N ARG A 170 5.50 -11.93 1.92
CA ARG A 170 6.12 -11.38 0.71
C ARG A 170 5.10 -10.99 -0.37
N PHE A 171 3.90 -11.59 -0.33
CA PHE A 171 2.77 -11.29 -1.21
C PHE A 171 1.73 -10.36 -0.58
N ASP A 172 2.10 -9.59 0.44
CA ASP A 172 1.20 -8.70 1.18
C ASP A 172 0.01 -9.46 1.81
N THR A 173 0.17 -10.76 2.10
CA THR A 173 -0.84 -11.56 2.79
C THR A 173 -0.56 -11.62 4.29
N ARG A 174 -1.57 -12.00 5.08
CA ARG A 174 -1.43 -12.17 6.54
C ARG A 174 -0.90 -13.54 6.94
N THR A 175 -0.57 -14.39 5.97
CA THR A 175 -0.21 -15.77 6.20
C THR A 175 1.18 -15.90 6.82
N GLU A 176 1.25 -16.59 7.95
CA GLU A 176 2.48 -17.14 8.53
C GLU A 176 2.47 -18.65 8.33
N LEU A 177 3.39 -19.15 7.51
CA LEU A 177 3.39 -20.54 7.09
C LEU A 177 4.19 -21.43 8.05
N LEU A 178 3.68 -22.65 8.25
CA LEU A 178 4.43 -23.78 8.75
C LEU A 178 4.39 -24.89 7.69
N GLY A 179 5.53 -25.54 7.46
CA GLY A 179 5.68 -26.62 6.51
C GLY A 179 6.44 -27.78 7.09
N ALA A 180 5.95 -29.02 6.86
CA ALA A 180 6.62 -30.25 7.24
C ALA A 180 6.55 -31.28 6.13
N LEU A 181 7.64 -31.97 5.85
CA LEU A 181 7.70 -33.09 4.90
C LEU A 181 7.64 -34.41 5.67
N LEU A 182 6.74 -35.29 5.24
CA LEU A 182 6.51 -36.58 5.86
C LEU A 182 6.80 -37.73 4.89
N ALA A 183 7.31 -38.83 5.44
CA ALA A 183 7.41 -40.09 4.74
C ALA A 183 6.02 -40.71 4.44
N PRO A 184 5.92 -41.70 3.53
CA PRO A 184 4.67 -42.44 3.32
C PRO A 184 4.09 -43.06 4.59
N THR A 185 4.94 -43.36 5.58
CA THR A 185 4.55 -43.87 6.89
C THR A 185 3.96 -42.85 7.84
N GLY A 186 3.93 -41.56 7.46
CA GLY A 186 3.50 -40.44 8.30
C GLY A 186 4.59 -39.87 9.23
N ARG A 187 5.80 -40.45 9.21
CA ARG A 187 6.93 -39.92 10.00
C ARG A 187 7.42 -38.61 9.38
N GLU A 188 7.58 -37.56 10.18
CA GLU A 188 8.20 -36.29 9.76
C GLU A 188 9.70 -36.51 9.46
N LEU A 189 10.12 -35.99 8.31
CA LEU A 189 11.49 -36.09 7.78
C LEU A 189 12.23 -34.75 7.82
N ALA A 190 11.50 -33.68 7.53
CA ALA A 190 12.03 -32.31 7.52
C ALA A 190 10.91 -31.32 7.85
N HIS A 191 11.28 -30.17 8.39
CA HIS A 191 10.36 -29.06 8.59
C HIS A 191 10.95 -27.75 8.06
N MET A 192 10.08 -26.81 7.78
CA MET A 192 10.45 -25.48 7.32
C MET A 192 11.24 -24.73 8.40
N ARG A 193 12.33 -24.09 7.98
CA ARG A 193 13.10 -23.13 8.77
C ARG A 193 13.31 -21.87 7.95
N ALA A 194 13.03 -20.71 8.52
CA ALA A 194 13.20 -19.42 7.86
C ALA A 194 12.58 -19.36 6.45
N GLY A 195 11.39 -19.95 6.27
CA GLY A 195 10.69 -19.94 4.98
C GLY A 195 11.18 -20.99 3.98
N VAL A 196 12.13 -21.85 4.32
CA VAL A 196 12.65 -22.88 3.40
C VAL A 196 12.62 -24.26 4.06
N LEU A 197 12.23 -25.28 3.28
CA LEU A 197 12.36 -26.68 3.63
C LEU A 197 13.22 -27.35 2.56
N ALA A 198 14.33 -27.98 2.98
CA ALA A 198 15.23 -28.70 2.08
C ALA A 198 15.30 -30.18 2.50
N PHE A 199 15.27 -31.06 1.51
CA PHE A 199 15.30 -32.51 1.71
C PHE A 199 15.97 -33.22 0.55
N THR A 200 16.69 -34.29 0.82
CA THR A 200 17.22 -35.22 -0.19
C THR A 200 16.58 -36.59 0.03
N ALA A 201 15.95 -37.11 -0.99
CA ALA A 201 15.23 -38.39 -0.89
C ALA A 201 16.17 -39.56 -0.69
N ALA A 202 15.97 -40.33 0.38
CA ALA A 202 16.75 -41.51 0.68
C ALA A 202 16.32 -42.75 -0.16
N ALA A 203 15.12 -42.74 -0.69
CA ALA A 203 14.54 -43.81 -1.52
C ALA A 203 13.51 -43.25 -2.52
N ASP A 204 13.21 -44.01 -3.55
CA ASP A 204 12.05 -43.74 -4.43
C ASP A 204 10.77 -43.86 -3.63
N ALA A 205 10.02 -42.77 -3.49
CA ALA A 205 8.75 -42.74 -2.76
C ALA A 205 7.91 -41.51 -3.08
N THR A 206 6.62 -41.62 -2.70
CA THR A 206 5.73 -40.47 -2.61
C THR A 206 5.84 -39.85 -1.21
N TYR A 207 6.32 -38.64 -1.14
CA TYR A 207 6.44 -37.87 0.10
C TYR A 207 5.27 -36.89 0.23
N PHE A 208 4.91 -36.55 1.48
CA PHE A 208 3.79 -35.66 1.76
C PHE A 208 4.27 -34.35 2.38
N LEU A 209 3.93 -33.23 1.76
CA LEU A 209 4.17 -31.90 2.28
C LEU A 209 2.89 -31.41 2.97
N ARG A 210 2.94 -31.21 4.27
CA ARG A 210 1.87 -30.61 5.07
C ARG A 210 2.16 -29.13 5.27
N VAL A 211 1.19 -28.28 4.98
CA VAL A 211 1.30 -26.83 5.09
C VAL A 211 0.11 -26.30 5.87
N ASN A 212 0.38 -25.45 6.88
CA ASN A 212 -0.67 -24.78 7.64
C ASN A 212 -0.28 -23.35 7.99
N GLU A 213 -1.28 -22.53 8.28
CA GLU A 213 -1.09 -21.21 8.88
C GLU A 213 -0.74 -21.40 10.36
N LEU A 214 0.23 -20.62 10.87
CA LEU A 214 0.80 -20.75 12.21
C LEU A 214 -0.26 -20.80 13.32
N MET A 215 -1.25 -19.93 13.25
CA MET A 215 -2.33 -19.80 14.25
C MET A 215 -3.68 -20.35 13.73
N TYR A 216 -3.66 -21.09 12.62
CA TYR A 216 -4.87 -21.61 11.94
C TYR A 216 -5.90 -20.52 11.58
N ARG A 217 -5.43 -19.30 11.31
CA ARG A 217 -6.27 -18.20 10.85
C ARG A 217 -6.70 -18.41 9.40
N THR A 218 -7.84 -17.83 9.05
CA THR A 218 -8.48 -18.05 7.74
C THR A 218 -9.05 -16.75 7.18
N GLY A 219 -9.18 -16.67 5.87
CA GLY A 219 -9.78 -15.52 5.19
C GLY A 219 -9.24 -15.34 3.77
N ASP A 220 -9.78 -14.37 3.06
CA ASP A 220 -9.35 -14.08 1.69
C ASP A 220 -7.95 -13.45 1.61
N ASP A 221 -7.44 -12.95 2.72
CA ASP A 221 -6.12 -12.34 2.89
C ASP A 221 -5.08 -13.33 3.47
N TYR A 222 -5.44 -14.62 3.60
CA TYR A 222 -4.54 -15.70 4.01
C TYR A 222 -4.07 -16.55 2.84
N GLY A 223 -3.70 -15.88 1.73
CA GLY A 223 -3.06 -16.50 0.56
C GLY A 223 -1.61 -16.87 0.81
N TYR A 224 -1.08 -17.83 0.02
CA TYR A 224 0.32 -18.23 0.05
C TYR A 224 0.79 -18.76 -1.30
N ARG A 225 2.11 -18.74 -1.50
CA ARG A 225 2.79 -19.46 -2.61
C ARG A 225 3.91 -20.33 -2.05
N ILE A 226 4.12 -21.49 -2.69
CA ILE A 226 5.23 -22.39 -2.37
C ILE A 226 5.92 -22.75 -3.66
N THR A 227 7.17 -22.36 -3.79
CA THR A 227 8.00 -22.72 -4.94
C THR A 227 8.70 -24.04 -4.63
N LEU A 228 8.47 -25.07 -5.47
CA LEU A 228 9.09 -26.37 -5.38
C LEU A 228 10.21 -26.47 -6.40
N SER A 229 11.45 -26.67 -5.95
CA SER A 229 12.64 -26.74 -6.79
C SER A 229 13.35 -28.09 -6.63
N SER A 230 13.92 -28.59 -7.71
CA SER A 230 14.84 -29.74 -7.68
C SER A 230 16.28 -29.32 -7.39
N VAL A 231 16.56 -28.02 -7.33
CA VAL A 231 17.90 -27.50 -7.04
C VAL A 231 18.14 -27.57 -5.55
N ALA A 232 19.26 -28.18 -5.16
CA ALA A 232 19.70 -28.13 -3.77
C ALA A 232 19.88 -26.65 -3.37
N PRO A 233 19.51 -26.24 -2.14
CA PRO A 233 19.88 -24.92 -1.65
C PRO A 233 21.39 -24.74 -1.83
N PRO A 234 21.85 -23.50 -2.08
CA PRO A 234 23.29 -23.26 -2.15
C PRO A 234 23.93 -23.87 -0.92
N ALA A 235 25.03 -24.62 -1.13
CA ALA A 235 25.75 -25.25 -0.03
C ALA A 235 26.00 -24.15 1.01
N GLN A 236 25.45 -24.34 2.21
CA GLN A 236 25.69 -23.40 3.28
C GLN A 236 27.21 -23.33 3.44
N ARG A 237 27.77 -22.15 3.19
CA ARG A 237 29.19 -21.93 3.38
C ARG A 237 29.51 -22.41 4.79
N THR A 238 30.35 -23.42 4.92
CA THR A 238 30.86 -23.82 6.22
C THR A 238 31.77 -22.68 6.66
N VAL A 239 31.19 -21.70 7.34
CA VAL A 239 31.96 -20.62 7.94
C VAL A 239 32.49 -21.22 9.21
N MET A 240 33.80 -21.38 9.28
CA MET A 240 34.47 -21.66 10.54
C MET A 240 34.22 -20.44 11.43
N LEU A 241 33.81 -20.64 12.66
CA LEU A 241 33.57 -19.56 13.66
C LEU A 241 34.81 -18.65 13.85
N GLU A 242 35.93 -18.99 13.26
CA GLU A 242 37.23 -18.31 13.34
C GLU A 242 37.52 -17.44 12.10
N ASP A 243 36.66 -17.42 11.06
CA ASP A 243 36.88 -16.63 9.83
C ASP A 243 36.59 -15.14 10.09
N VAL A 244 37.59 -14.44 10.58
CA VAL A 244 37.53 -12.97 10.68
C VAL A 244 37.85 -12.35 9.35
N ARG A 245 36.91 -11.56 8.82
CA ARG A 245 37.04 -10.90 7.51
C ARG A 245 37.46 -9.44 7.68
N PRO A 246 38.46 -8.95 6.94
CA PRO A 246 38.77 -7.53 6.94
C PRO A 246 37.67 -6.72 6.22
N ILE A 247 37.37 -5.56 6.75
CA ILE A 247 36.50 -4.56 6.10
C ILE A 247 37.12 -3.17 6.29
N LEU A 248 36.96 -2.29 5.30
CA LEU A 248 37.53 -0.94 5.34
C LEU A 248 36.42 0.12 5.31
N ILE A 249 36.73 1.32 5.82
CA ILE A 249 35.87 2.48 5.72
C ILE A 249 35.61 2.81 4.25
N GLY A 250 34.32 2.94 3.89
CA GLY A 250 33.84 3.12 2.52
C GLY A 250 33.49 1.83 1.78
N GLN A 251 33.62 0.67 2.40
CA GLN A 251 33.25 -0.62 1.80
C GLN A 251 31.81 -1.04 2.19
N THR A 252 31.23 -1.85 1.33
CA THR A 252 29.96 -2.56 1.56
C THR A 252 30.15 -4.03 1.29
N VAL A 253 29.83 -4.87 2.27
CA VAL A 253 29.77 -6.32 2.12
C VAL A 253 28.33 -6.72 1.90
N ARG A 254 28.06 -7.48 0.81
CA ARG A 254 26.78 -8.11 0.53
C ARG A 254 26.90 -9.60 0.72
N ASP A 255 26.13 -10.16 1.65
CA ASP A 255 26.19 -11.56 2.00
C ASP A 255 24.84 -12.01 2.60
N TYR A 256 24.77 -13.25 3.06
CA TYR A 256 23.60 -13.84 3.71
C TYR A 256 23.90 -14.10 5.19
N PHE A 257 22.91 -13.94 6.07
CA PHE A 257 23.04 -14.38 7.46
C PHE A 257 23.28 -15.87 7.52
N LEU A 258 24.06 -16.30 8.52
CA LEU A 258 24.34 -17.70 8.74
C LEU A 258 23.17 -18.38 9.46
N PRO A 259 22.90 -19.67 9.16
CA PRO A 259 21.85 -20.41 9.81
C PRO A 259 22.04 -20.48 11.33
N VAL A 260 20.94 -20.64 12.06
CA VAL A 260 20.91 -20.79 13.52
C VAL A 260 21.48 -19.56 14.27
N GLY A 261 21.50 -18.39 13.60
CA GLY A 261 22.02 -17.17 14.21
C GLY A 261 23.52 -17.17 14.45
N LEU A 262 24.29 -18.01 13.74
CA LEU A 262 25.75 -18.01 13.85
C LEU A 262 26.29 -16.62 13.43
N PRO A 263 27.24 -16.08 14.21
CA PRO A 263 27.81 -14.77 13.96
C PRO A 263 28.80 -14.78 12.79
N GLN A 264 28.87 -13.64 12.09
CA GLN A 264 29.93 -13.31 11.13
C GLN A 264 30.79 -12.21 11.73
N VAL A 265 32.10 -12.32 11.60
CA VAL A 265 33.04 -11.45 12.28
C VAL A 265 33.89 -10.67 11.30
N PHE A 266 34.03 -9.35 11.54
CA PHE A 266 34.78 -8.44 10.70
C PHE A 266 35.72 -7.59 11.55
N ASP A 267 36.94 -7.34 11.04
CA ASP A 267 37.91 -6.41 11.65
C ASP A 267 37.95 -5.12 10.81
N LEU A 268 37.69 -3.99 11.46
CA LEU A 268 37.66 -2.66 10.87
C LEU A 268 38.76 -1.79 11.46
N PRO A 269 39.90 -1.61 10.77
CA PRO A 269 40.92 -0.65 11.18
C PRO A 269 40.52 0.79 10.88
N PHE A 270 40.92 1.73 11.72
CA PHE A 270 40.66 3.16 11.57
C PHE A 270 41.79 4.02 12.13
N LYS A 271 41.89 5.27 11.66
CA LYS A 271 42.84 6.28 12.09
C LYS A 271 42.21 7.34 12.96
N ALA A 272 43.03 7.99 13.79
CA ALA A 272 42.60 9.17 14.56
C ALA A 272 41.98 10.24 13.65
N GLY A 273 40.85 10.79 14.06
CA GLY A 273 40.11 11.81 13.32
C GLY A 273 39.13 11.27 12.27
N GLU A 274 39.17 9.97 11.94
CA GLU A 274 38.20 9.41 11.01
C GLU A 274 36.80 9.32 11.63
N LYS A 275 35.80 9.70 10.83
CA LYS A 275 34.39 9.59 11.15
C LYS A 275 33.78 8.55 10.24
N PHE A 276 33.02 7.63 10.80
CA PHE A 276 32.35 6.61 10.01
C PHE A 276 31.09 6.08 10.70
N ILE A 277 30.24 5.45 9.91
CA ILE A 277 28.99 4.82 10.36
C ILE A 277 29.02 3.36 9.94
N ILE A 278 28.78 2.46 10.89
CA ILE A 278 28.58 1.03 10.67
C ILE A 278 27.07 0.81 10.57
N GLU A 279 26.60 0.32 9.43
CA GLU A 279 25.18 0.06 9.19
C GLU A 279 24.96 -1.33 8.64
N VAL A 280 23.86 -1.95 9.04
CA VAL A 280 23.34 -3.17 8.40
C VAL A 280 22.02 -2.82 7.75
N HIS A 281 21.85 -3.24 6.51
CA HIS A 281 20.58 -3.15 5.78
C HIS A 281 20.11 -4.56 5.42
N SER A 282 18.99 -4.96 5.95
CA SER A 282 18.31 -6.22 5.65
C SER A 282 16.80 -6.08 5.82
N HIS A 283 16.33 -5.68 6.98
CA HIS A 283 14.93 -5.41 7.22
C HIS A 283 14.41 -4.28 6.30
N GLN A 284 15.17 -3.22 6.11
CA GLN A 284 14.85 -2.12 5.19
C GLN A 284 14.79 -2.57 3.72
N LEU A 285 15.49 -3.66 3.37
CA LEU A 285 15.42 -4.27 2.04
C LEU A 285 14.20 -5.20 1.85
N GLY A 286 13.34 -5.29 2.87
CA GLY A 286 12.11 -6.09 2.84
C GLY A 286 12.28 -7.53 3.36
N HIS A 287 13.43 -7.84 3.98
CA HIS A 287 13.68 -9.17 4.55
C HIS A 287 13.15 -9.28 5.99
N ALA A 288 12.63 -10.44 6.35
CA ALA A 288 12.13 -10.70 7.71
C ALA A 288 13.31 -11.06 8.63
N THR A 289 14.16 -10.07 8.93
CA THR A 289 15.38 -10.19 9.74
C THR A 289 15.34 -9.27 10.95
N ASP A 290 16.19 -9.56 11.91
CA ASP A 290 16.42 -8.76 13.12
C ASP A 290 17.95 -8.72 13.39
N PRO A 291 18.70 -7.94 12.59
CA PRO A 291 20.16 -7.89 12.67
C PRO A 291 20.63 -7.33 13.99
N HIS A 292 21.72 -7.89 14.50
CA HIS A 292 22.32 -7.50 15.76
C HIS A 292 23.83 -7.32 15.59
N LEU A 293 24.36 -6.18 16.07
CA LEU A 293 25.78 -5.84 16.02
C LEU A 293 26.37 -5.79 17.44
N VAL A 294 27.48 -6.52 17.63
CA VAL A 294 28.37 -6.33 18.76
C VAL A 294 29.65 -5.71 18.21
N ILE A 295 30.07 -4.59 18.78
CA ILE A 295 31.27 -3.84 18.39
C ILE A 295 32.23 -3.81 19.58
N GLU A 296 33.45 -4.27 19.38
CA GLU A 296 34.48 -4.33 20.39
C GLU A 296 35.78 -3.66 19.91
N ASN A 297 36.46 -2.94 20.80
CA ASN A 297 37.79 -2.44 20.51
C ASN A 297 38.78 -3.60 20.47
N LEU A 298 39.43 -3.80 19.33
CA LEU A 298 40.47 -4.78 19.12
C LEU A 298 41.84 -4.15 19.43
N ALA A 299 42.50 -4.66 20.45
CA ALA A 299 43.86 -4.29 20.79
C ALA A 299 44.76 -5.54 20.80
N LYS A 300 46.05 -5.34 20.53
CA LYS A 300 47.08 -6.38 20.67
C LYS A 300 48.01 -5.99 21.78
N ASP A 301 48.30 -6.92 22.66
CA ASP A 301 49.29 -6.74 23.69
C ASP A 301 50.72 -6.79 23.07
N PRO A 302 51.77 -6.46 23.82
CA PRO A 302 53.15 -6.53 23.34
C PRO A 302 53.59 -7.93 22.86
N ALA A 303 52.93 -8.97 23.30
CA ALA A 303 53.17 -10.36 22.87
C ALA A 303 52.35 -10.75 21.61
N GLY A 304 51.55 -9.81 21.07
CA GLY A 304 50.70 -10.03 19.91
C GLY A 304 49.36 -10.71 20.18
N LYS A 305 49.04 -10.94 21.46
CA LYS A 305 47.77 -11.54 21.87
C LYS A 305 46.64 -10.50 21.73
N GLU A 306 45.58 -10.88 21.04
CA GLU A 306 44.39 -10.04 20.87
C GLU A 306 43.60 -9.92 22.16
N THR A 307 43.13 -8.70 22.44
CA THR A 307 42.23 -8.41 23.55
C THR A 307 41.04 -7.59 22.98
N LEU A 308 39.86 -7.97 23.41
CA LEU A 308 38.61 -7.32 23.02
C LEU A 308 38.01 -6.58 24.21
N LYS A 309 37.60 -5.33 24.00
CA LYS A 309 36.93 -4.53 25.02
C LYS A 309 35.58 -4.02 24.42
N PRO A 310 34.48 -4.23 25.14
CA PRO A 310 33.17 -3.75 24.63
C PRO A 310 33.20 -2.28 24.25
N GLN A 311 32.66 -1.95 23.09
CA GLN A 311 32.45 -0.59 22.60
C GLN A 311 30.97 -0.25 22.52
N ALA A 312 30.20 -1.10 21.84
CA ALA A 312 28.75 -0.94 21.66
C ALA A 312 28.08 -2.28 21.35
N GLU A 313 26.85 -2.39 21.75
CA GLU A 313 25.91 -3.43 21.32
C GLU A 313 24.69 -2.71 20.74
N VAL A 314 24.37 -2.99 19.47
CA VAL A 314 23.36 -2.26 18.73
C VAL A 314 22.40 -3.26 18.08
N ALA A 315 21.13 -3.18 18.46
CA ALA A 315 20.06 -3.95 17.85
C ALA A 315 19.29 -3.06 16.86
N ASP A 316 18.30 -2.35 17.35
CA ASP A 316 17.46 -1.49 16.51
C ASP A 316 18.09 -0.11 16.33
N ALA A 317 18.03 0.43 15.15
CA ALA A 317 18.27 1.87 14.97
C ALA A 317 17.10 2.66 15.59
N PRO A 318 17.35 3.89 16.10
CA PRO A 318 16.26 4.80 16.44
C PRO A 318 15.32 4.94 15.25
N ALA A 319 14.01 5.05 15.53
CA ALA A 319 13.01 5.22 14.48
C ALA A 319 13.49 6.24 13.43
N ILE A 320 13.49 5.83 12.16
CA ILE A 320 14.12 6.57 11.07
C ILE A 320 13.52 7.96 10.93
N VAL A 321 12.24 8.11 11.25
CA VAL A 321 11.57 9.42 11.32
C VAL A 321 10.40 9.39 12.29
N PRO A 322 10.30 10.29 13.25
CA PRO A 322 9.06 10.61 13.91
C PRO A 322 8.29 11.59 13.04
N ALA A 323 7.67 11.14 11.95
CA ALA A 323 6.67 11.96 11.28
C ALA A 323 5.33 11.83 11.99
N PRO A 324 4.46 12.86 11.98
CA PRO A 324 3.13 12.76 12.57
C PRO A 324 2.31 11.60 12.00
N SER A 325 2.53 11.30 10.71
CA SER A 325 1.79 10.31 9.95
C SER A 325 2.27 8.88 10.16
N ILE A 326 3.54 8.67 10.54
CA ILE A 326 4.11 7.32 10.61
C ILE A 326 5.30 7.23 11.56
N ASN A 327 5.38 6.13 12.30
CA ASN A 327 6.56 5.73 13.03
C ASN A 327 7.17 4.51 12.33
N LEU A 328 8.34 4.67 11.72
CA LEU A 328 9.08 3.61 11.05
C LEU A 328 10.14 3.04 11.97
N PRO A 329 9.86 2.00 12.76
CA PRO A 329 10.92 1.31 13.47
C PRO A 329 11.83 0.63 12.44
N SER A 330 13.12 0.84 12.56
CA SER A 330 14.11 0.07 11.81
C SER A 330 14.72 -0.97 12.74
N ARG A 331 14.67 -2.23 12.31
CA ARG A 331 15.41 -3.32 12.97
C ARG A 331 16.87 -3.39 12.53
N ASP A 332 17.23 -2.60 11.52
CA ASP A 332 18.60 -2.59 11.01
C ASP A 332 19.46 -1.69 11.91
N PRO A 333 20.52 -2.23 12.55
CA PRO A 333 21.37 -1.47 13.47
C PRO A 333 22.24 -0.46 12.74
N SER A 334 22.55 0.64 13.45
CA SER A 334 23.44 1.65 12.96
C SER A 334 24.23 2.27 14.12
N TYR A 335 25.54 2.39 13.94
CA TYR A 335 26.46 2.93 14.90
C TYR A 335 27.40 3.97 14.28
N ALA A 336 27.32 5.21 14.74
CA ALA A 336 28.22 6.28 14.31
C ALA A 336 29.39 6.44 15.28
N TYR A 337 30.61 6.62 14.76
CA TYR A 337 31.81 6.76 15.54
C TYR A 337 32.75 7.84 14.99
N GLU A 338 33.42 8.55 15.90
CA GLU A 338 34.52 9.47 15.61
C GLU A 338 35.77 8.98 16.35
N ALA A 339 36.79 8.57 15.62
CA ALA A 339 37.98 7.99 16.16
C ALA A 339 38.88 9.05 16.84
N LYS A 340 39.12 8.89 18.14
CA LYS A 340 40.03 9.77 18.93
C LYS A 340 41.48 9.39 18.82
N ALA A 341 41.77 8.13 18.44
CA ALA A 341 43.09 7.55 18.27
C ALA A 341 43.06 6.48 17.18
N ASP A 342 44.22 6.09 16.67
CA ASP A 342 44.35 4.90 15.82
C ASP A 342 43.86 3.66 16.52
N GLY A 343 43.14 2.79 15.82
CA GLY A 343 42.59 1.58 16.41
C GLY A 343 41.94 0.63 15.42
N ALA A 344 41.28 -0.36 15.93
CA ALA A 344 40.44 -1.25 15.15
C ALA A 344 39.22 -1.70 15.96
N PHE A 345 38.13 -1.93 15.28
CA PHE A 345 36.98 -2.63 15.84
C PHE A 345 36.93 -4.07 15.34
N ARG A 346 36.53 -4.97 16.21
CA ARG A 346 35.94 -6.26 15.86
C ARG A 346 34.41 -6.09 15.84
N ILE A 347 33.79 -6.39 14.71
CA ILE A 347 32.36 -6.28 14.50
C ILE A 347 31.81 -7.69 14.38
N THR A 348 30.91 -8.06 15.28
CA THR A 348 30.19 -9.34 15.23
C THR A 348 28.77 -9.09 14.80
N LEU A 349 28.37 -9.66 13.65
CA LEU A 349 27.05 -9.51 13.04
C LEU A 349 26.29 -10.84 13.11
N SER A 350 25.08 -10.83 13.64
CA SER A 350 24.16 -11.98 13.66
C SER A 350 22.74 -11.54 13.33
N ASP A 351 21.84 -12.52 13.13
CA ASP A 351 20.40 -12.28 12.99
C ASP A 351 19.66 -12.97 14.13
N ASN A 352 18.97 -12.20 14.98
CA ASN A 352 18.21 -12.73 16.13
C ASN A 352 17.07 -13.68 15.69
N PHE A 353 16.58 -13.54 14.46
CA PHE A 353 15.59 -14.47 13.90
C PHE A 353 16.21 -15.72 13.30
N ALA A 354 17.54 -15.83 13.35
CA ALA A 354 18.29 -16.97 12.83
C ALA A 354 17.94 -17.34 11.37
N THR A 355 17.67 -16.33 10.54
CA THR A 355 17.36 -16.49 9.13
C THR A 355 18.61 -16.66 8.28
N THR A 356 18.44 -17.03 7.01
CA THR A 356 19.51 -17.02 6.00
C THR A 356 19.24 -15.97 4.92
N GLN A 357 18.58 -14.88 5.30
CA GLN A 357 18.23 -13.80 4.40
C GLN A 357 19.46 -12.93 4.07
N PRO A 358 19.45 -12.22 2.93
CA PRO A 358 20.57 -11.36 2.55
C PRO A 358 20.66 -10.12 3.44
N TYR A 359 21.88 -9.59 3.57
CA TYR A 359 22.16 -8.32 4.21
C TYR A 359 23.22 -7.52 3.44
N GLU A 360 23.29 -6.22 3.71
CA GLU A 360 24.40 -5.35 3.37
C GLU A 360 24.99 -4.78 4.66
N LEU A 361 26.27 -5.07 4.94
CA LEU A 361 27.06 -4.38 5.97
C LEU A 361 27.83 -3.24 5.30
N ARG A 362 27.53 -2.02 5.67
CA ARG A 362 28.10 -0.80 5.09
C ARG A 362 28.97 -0.08 6.12
N ILE A 363 30.17 0.32 5.73
CA ILE A 363 31.03 1.20 6.51
C ILE A 363 31.12 2.54 5.78
N LEU A 364 30.29 3.49 6.17
CA LEU A 364 30.16 4.76 5.47
C LEU A 364 31.13 5.80 6.07
N LYS A 365 31.79 6.59 5.22
CA LYS A 365 32.63 7.73 5.66
C LYS A 365 31.79 8.89 6.20
N GLU A 366 30.66 9.11 5.64
CA GLU A 366 29.70 10.14 6.00
C GLU A 366 28.29 9.57 5.91
N ALA A 367 27.38 10.10 6.72
CA ALA A 367 25.96 9.79 6.52
C ALA A 367 25.55 10.22 5.12
N PRO A 368 24.83 9.37 4.35
CA PRO A 368 24.32 9.78 3.05
C PRO A 368 23.53 11.06 3.17
N LYS A 369 23.76 11.99 2.25
CA LYS A 369 23.08 13.29 2.27
C LYS A 369 21.57 13.15 2.07
N LEU A 370 21.17 12.16 1.28
CA LEU A 370 19.78 11.78 1.05
C LEU A 370 19.76 10.34 0.51
N GLU A 371 19.17 9.39 1.24
CA GLU A 371 19.10 8.00 0.76
C GLU A 371 17.78 7.70 0.07
N ASP A 372 16.67 7.86 0.76
CA ASP A 372 15.36 7.49 0.26
C ASP A 372 14.33 8.54 0.71
N LEU A 373 13.41 8.89 -0.19
CA LEU A 373 12.23 9.67 0.16
C LEU A 373 11.07 8.71 0.42
N ILE A 374 10.30 9.00 1.46
CA ILE A 374 9.08 8.27 1.79
C ILE A 374 7.90 9.12 1.36
N ALA A 375 7.05 8.57 0.51
CA ALA A 375 5.82 9.23 0.10
C ALA A 375 4.62 8.58 0.79
N LEU A 376 3.79 9.40 1.43
CA LEU A 376 2.59 9.00 2.16
C LEU A 376 1.42 9.91 1.81
N ASN A 377 0.21 9.44 2.05
CA ASN A 377 -0.94 10.34 2.10
C ASN A 377 -0.82 11.22 3.36
N PRO A 378 -1.11 12.53 3.26
CA PRO A 378 -1.12 13.41 4.42
C PRO A 378 -2.11 12.91 5.48
N ILE A 379 -1.78 13.14 6.75
CA ILE A 379 -2.70 12.82 7.85
C ILE A 379 -4.02 13.57 7.69
N LEU A 380 -5.13 12.84 7.85
CA LEU A 380 -6.47 13.43 7.72
C LEU A 380 -6.78 14.35 8.91
N PRO A 381 -7.52 15.46 8.69
CA PRO A 381 -7.94 16.33 9.77
C PRO A 381 -8.73 15.56 10.85
N GLY A 382 -8.31 15.68 12.11
CA GLY A 382 -8.94 15.02 13.22
C GLY A 382 -8.61 13.52 13.40
N ALA A 383 -7.81 12.92 12.51
CA ALA A 383 -7.32 11.57 12.69
C ALA A 383 -6.34 11.49 13.86
N LYS A 384 -6.55 10.51 14.75
CA LYS A 384 -5.66 10.23 15.87
C LYS A 384 -4.67 9.10 15.57
N THR A 385 -4.81 8.44 14.44
CA THR A 385 -4.05 7.25 14.08
C THR A 385 -2.70 7.63 13.50
N LYS A 386 -1.68 7.01 14.03
CA LYS A 386 -0.29 7.07 13.56
C LYS A 386 -0.02 6.06 12.45
N GLY A 387 -1.00 5.61 11.72
CA GLY A 387 -0.85 4.66 10.63
C GLY A 387 -1.12 5.36 9.32
N GLY A 388 -0.09 5.70 8.59
CA GLY A 388 -0.21 6.15 7.21
C GLY A 388 -0.69 5.01 6.35
N GLU A 389 -1.85 5.16 5.73
CA GLU A 389 -2.21 4.33 4.57
C GLU A 389 -1.41 4.79 3.36
N ILE A 390 -1.16 3.88 2.51
CA ILE A 390 0.00 3.79 1.69
C ILE A 390 -0.23 4.19 0.27
N GLY A 391 0.67 4.99 -0.22
CA GLY A 391 1.27 4.81 -1.52
C GLY A 391 0.43 5.07 -2.74
N SER A 392 -0.78 5.68 -2.64
CA SER A 392 -1.52 6.13 -3.80
C SER A 392 -2.30 7.38 -3.48
N ALA A 393 -1.94 8.49 -4.10
CA ALA A 393 -2.75 9.69 -4.07
C ALA A 393 -3.78 9.64 -5.20
N ASN A 394 -4.99 10.14 -4.94
CA ASN A 394 -6.03 10.27 -5.95
C ASN A 394 -6.46 11.72 -6.04
N VAL A 395 -6.24 12.33 -7.19
CA VAL A 395 -6.64 13.72 -7.45
C VAL A 395 -8.07 13.73 -7.95
N PRO A 396 -9.01 14.37 -7.25
CA PRO A 396 -10.35 14.53 -7.76
C PRO A 396 -10.36 15.53 -8.94
N ARG A 397 -11.22 15.33 -9.92
CA ARG A 397 -11.38 16.26 -11.06
C ARG A 397 -11.62 17.70 -10.58
N GLY A 398 -10.91 18.64 -11.18
CA GLY A 398 -10.99 20.04 -10.80
C GLY A 398 -10.52 20.34 -9.38
N GLY A 399 -9.69 19.49 -8.80
CA GLY A 399 -9.20 19.62 -7.42
C GLY A 399 -7.69 19.48 -7.29
N ILE A 400 -7.23 19.53 -6.06
CA ILE A 400 -5.83 19.34 -5.67
C ILE A 400 -5.74 18.14 -4.70
N ALA A 401 -4.72 17.30 -4.90
CA ALA A 401 -4.27 16.32 -3.92
C ALA A 401 -2.80 16.55 -3.58
N ALA A 402 -2.38 16.05 -2.43
CA ALA A 402 -1.00 16.16 -1.98
C ALA A 402 -0.46 14.80 -1.53
N LEU A 403 0.87 14.65 -1.62
CA LEU A 403 1.62 13.62 -0.93
C LEU A 403 2.53 14.27 0.11
N GLU A 404 2.60 13.65 1.27
CA GLU A 404 3.59 13.95 2.29
C GLU A 404 4.90 13.27 1.90
N ILE A 405 5.97 14.03 1.82
CA ILE A 405 7.30 13.53 1.47
C ILE A 405 8.20 13.68 2.69
N ILE A 406 8.69 12.56 3.15
CA ILE A 406 9.58 12.48 4.30
C ILE A 406 10.97 12.13 3.79
N ALA A 407 11.95 12.94 4.17
CA ALA A 407 13.36 12.61 4.01
C ALA A 407 13.84 11.92 5.29
N PRO A 408 14.00 10.59 5.30
CA PRO A 408 14.45 9.85 6.46
C PRO A 408 15.96 10.09 6.64
N ASN A 409 16.31 11.28 7.05
CA ASN A 409 17.70 11.60 7.29
C ASN A 409 17.95 11.70 8.78
N ARG A 410 18.93 10.95 9.28
CA ARG A 410 19.39 11.01 10.67
C ARG A 410 20.01 12.38 10.99
N ASN A 411 20.49 13.06 9.95
CA ASN A 411 20.92 14.44 10.00
C ASN A 411 19.97 15.24 9.11
N ALA A 412 19.38 16.29 9.65
CA ALA A 412 18.53 17.20 8.89
C ALA A 412 19.18 17.59 7.55
N LEU A 413 18.37 17.82 6.50
CA LEU A 413 18.88 18.18 5.18
C LEU A 413 19.87 19.35 5.28
N SER A 414 21.08 19.16 4.79
CA SER A 414 22.10 20.21 4.74
C SER A 414 21.77 21.29 3.72
N GLU A 415 21.02 20.92 2.68
CA GLU A 415 20.55 21.81 1.61
C GLU A 415 19.03 21.60 1.41
N PRO A 416 18.33 22.63 0.96
CA PRO A 416 16.91 22.51 0.67
C PRO A 416 16.66 21.58 -0.52
N LEU A 417 15.50 20.89 -0.53
CA LEU A 417 15.09 19.97 -1.59
C LEU A 417 13.84 20.48 -2.30
N GLU A 418 13.96 20.74 -3.60
CA GLU A 418 12.82 20.99 -4.48
C GLU A 418 12.17 19.66 -4.86
N LEU A 419 10.86 19.57 -4.69
CA LEU A 419 10.08 18.40 -5.05
C LEU A 419 9.36 18.64 -6.38
N LYS A 420 9.63 17.79 -7.36
CA LYS A 420 8.99 17.77 -8.68
C LYS A 420 8.67 16.34 -9.04
N ALA A 421 7.65 16.13 -9.85
CA ALA A 421 7.29 14.82 -10.36
C ALA A 421 6.99 14.88 -11.85
N ASP A 422 7.40 13.83 -12.55
CA ASP A 422 7.15 13.60 -13.97
C ASP A 422 6.23 12.37 -14.13
N LYS A 423 5.93 12.01 -15.39
CA LYS A 423 5.03 10.91 -15.76
C LYS A 423 3.65 11.01 -15.08
N LEU A 424 3.06 12.19 -15.15
CA LEU A 424 1.75 12.45 -14.57
C LEU A 424 0.62 11.82 -15.42
N PRO A 425 -0.52 11.46 -14.81
CA PRO A 425 -1.72 11.11 -15.55
C PRO A 425 -2.18 12.28 -16.47
N ALA A 426 -2.85 11.96 -17.57
CA ALA A 426 -3.38 12.98 -18.47
C ALA A 426 -4.28 13.98 -17.73
N GLY A 427 -4.14 15.26 -18.03
CA GLY A 427 -4.90 16.36 -17.40
C GLY A 427 -4.45 16.70 -15.97
N VAL A 428 -3.33 16.16 -15.50
CA VAL A 428 -2.76 16.48 -14.19
C VAL A 428 -1.49 17.31 -14.33
N THR A 429 -1.35 18.32 -13.46
CA THR A 429 -0.17 19.18 -13.35
C THR A 429 0.45 19.01 -11.97
N CYS A 430 1.78 18.89 -11.91
CA CYS A 430 2.53 18.95 -10.66
C CYS A 430 2.70 20.42 -10.25
N LEU A 431 2.20 20.78 -9.07
CA LEU A 431 2.35 22.11 -8.49
C LEU A 431 3.68 22.27 -7.74
N GLY A 432 4.49 21.19 -7.72
CA GLY A 432 5.75 21.17 -6.99
C GLY A 432 5.61 20.96 -5.50
N GLY A 433 6.73 21.12 -4.80
CA GLY A 433 6.82 21.02 -3.35
C GLY A 433 8.22 21.40 -2.87
N PHE A 434 8.42 21.39 -1.56
CA PHE A 434 9.66 21.86 -0.96
C PHE A 434 9.89 21.25 0.42
N ILE A 435 11.15 20.87 0.69
CA ILE A 435 11.65 20.56 2.04
C ILE A 435 12.79 21.53 2.34
N GLY A 436 12.67 22.33 3.38
CA GLY A 436 13.67 23.30 3.76
C GLY A 436 14.94 22.69 4.35
N LYS A 437 16.02 23.47 4.35
CA LYS A 437 17.24 23.12 5.07
C LYS A 437 16.94 22.88 6.55
N GLY A 438 17.46 21.82 7.11
CA GLY A 438 17.21 21.46 8.50
C GLY A 438 15.84 20.81 8.75
N GLN A 439 15.06 20.55 7.70
CA GLN A 439 13.76 19.88 7.77
C GLN A 439 13.84 18.47 7.20
N SER A 440 12.91 17.61 7.60
CA SER A 440 12.79 16.24 7.12
C SER A 440 11.42 15.95 6.47
N LEU A 441 10.53 16.95 6.42
CA LEU A 441 9.16 16.80 5.96
C LEU A 441 8.79 17.92 5.00
N GLY A 442 8.12 17.59 3.92
CA GLY A 442 7.49 18.52 2.98
C GLY A 442 6.32 17.89 2.27
N TYR A 443 5.70 18.64 1.37
CA TYR A 443 4.55 18.21 0.62
C TYR A 443 4.74 18.52 -0.85
N ILE A 444 4.34 17.57 -1.71
CA ILE A 444 4.22 17.79 -3.15
C ILE A 444 2.73 17.73 -3.51
N ALA A 445 2.27 18.68 -4.33
CA ALA A 445 0.86 18.76 -4.70
C ALA A 445 0.64 18.62 -6.20
N PHE A 446 -0.54 18.10 -6.55
CA PHE A 446 -0.97 17.80 -7.91
C PHE A 446 -2.37 18.36 -8.13
N GLN A 447 -2.60 18.97 -9.29
CA GLN A 447 -3.91 19.50 -9.69
C GLN A 447 -4.41 18.80 -10.93
N ALA A 448 -5.65 18.30 -10.90
CA ALA A 448 -6.34 17.78 -12.09
C ALA A 448 -7.24 18.84 -12.70
N SER A 449 -7.32 18.89 -14.03
CA SER A 449 -8.34 19.66 -14.74
C SER A 449 -9.74 19.08 -14.50
N ALA A 450 -10.78 19.87 -14.72
CA ALA A 450 -12.17 19.45 -14.51
C ALA A 450 -12.60 18.30 -15.43
N ASP A 451 -11.96 18.19 -16.58
CA ASP A 451 -12.18 17.19 -17.63
C ASP A 451 -11.11 16.09 -17.67
N ALA A 452 -10.18 16.07 -16.71
CA ALA A 452 -9.12 15.06 -16.66
C ALA A 452 -9.70 13.64 -16.77
N PRO A 453 -9.19 12.79 -17.68
CA PRO A 453 -9.68 11.43 -17.80
C PRO A 453 -9.32 10.61 -16.56
N ALA A 454 -10.20 9.68 -16.17
CA ALA A 454 -9.84 8.72 -15.13
C ALA A 454 -8.66 7.88 -15.61
N GLY A 455 -7.69 7.65 -14.72
CA GLY A 455 -6.47 6.93 -15.05
C GLY A 455 -5.46 7.02 -13.92
N ALA A 456 -4.31 6.41 -14.10
CA ALA A 456 -3.22 6.48 -13.13
C ALA A 456 -1.86 6.30 -13.78
N SER A 457 -0.83 6.80 -13.13
CA SER A 457 0.57 6.54 -13.47
C SER A 457 1.43 6.41 -12.22
N LEU A 458 2.59 5.77 -12.36
CA LEU A 458 3.64 5.85 -11.36
C LEU A 458 4.40 7.16 -11.53
N LEU A 459 4.57 7.88 -10.45
CA LEU A 459 5.33 9.13 -10.44
C LEU A 459 6.82 8.84 -10.61
N SER A 460 7.51 9.70 -11.36
CA SER A 460 8.97 9.71 -11.50
C SER A 460 9.49 11.14 -11.34
N GLY A 461 10.80 11.34 -11.39
CA GLY A 461 11.40 12.68 -11.37
C GLY A 461 11.60 13.29 -9.98
N ILE A 462 11.11 12.66 -8.90
CA ILE A 462 11.48 13.06 -7.54
C ILE A 462 12.92 12.58 -7.30
N PRO A 463 13.88 13.49 -7.03
CA PRO A 463 15.29 13.12 -6.94
C PRO A 463 15.54 12.08 -5.85
N HIS A 464 16.41 11.12 -6.11
CA HIS A 464 16.93 10.14 -5.14
C HIS A 464 15.89 9.21 -4.50
N SER A 465 14.82 8.82 -5.21
CA SER A 465 13.73 8.13 -4.57
C SER A 465 13.76 6.61 -4.72
N ARG A 466 13.99 5.91 -3.62
CA ARG A 466 13.25 4.69 -3.34
C ARG A 466 12.00 5.11 -2.57
N PHE A 467 10.84 4.83 -3.10
CA PHE A 467 9.62 5.07 -2.34
C PHE A 467 9.34 3.87 -1.45
N VAL A 468 9.32 4.12 -0.15
CA VAL A 468 8.80 3.16 0.80
C VAL A 468 7.29 3.35 0.82
N CYS A 469 6.57 2.45 0.20
CA CYS A 469 5.13 2.38 0.35
C CYS A 469 4.76 1.36 1.42
N TYR A 470 3.67 1.63 2.06
CA TYR A 470 3.12 0.87 3.14
C TYR A 470 2.10 -0.13 2.69
N ALA A 471 2.21 -1.35 3.11
CA ALA A 471 1.18 -2.35 2.95
C ALA A 471 0.88 -3.02 4.30
N VAL A 472 -0.35 -2.95 4.75
CA VAL A 472 -0.94 -3.74 5.83
C VAL A 472 -0.53 -3.37 7.25
N ALA A 473 -1.33 -2.50 7.89
CA ALA A 473 -1.46 -2.53 9.35
C ALA A 473 -2.25 -3.79 9.73
N ASP A 474 -1.65 -4.72 10.44
CA ASP A 474 -2.41 -5.71 11.19
C ASP A 474 -2.89 -5.02 12.46
N ALA A 475 -4.18 -4.63 12.48
CA ALA A 475 -4.79 -3.95 13.63
C ALA A 475 -4.79 -4.80 14.90
N THR A 476 -4.44 -6.08 14.81
CA THR A 476 -4.37 -7.03 15.94
C THR A 476 -2.96 -7.20 16.51
N ARG A 477 -1.95 -6.67 15.84
CA ARG A 477 -0.56 -6.66 16.29
C ARG A 477 0.01 -5.26 16.04
N ASP A 478 0.74 -4.72 16.99
CA ASP A 478 1.51 -3.47 16.85
C ASP A 478 2.63 -3.54 15.76
N ASN A 479 2.63 -4.60 14.98
CA ASN A 479 3.60 -4.86 13.91
C ASN A 479 3.03 -4.37 12.58
N VAL A 480 3.45 -3.21 12.20
CA VAL A 480 3.23 -2.70 10.84
C VAL A 480 4.28 -3.34 9.94
N LEU A 481 3.84 -4.07 8.92
CA LEU A 481 4.74 -4.63 7.91
C LEU A 481 5.04 -3.56 6.86
N TYR A 482 6.29 -3.30 6.67
CA TYR A 482 6.81 -2.31 5.73
C TYR A 482 7.37 -2.98 4.49
N ARG A 483 7.05 -2.45 3.34
CA ARG A 483 7.56 -2.91 2.07
C ARG A 483 7.95 -1.70 1.21
N THR A 484 9.06 -1.82 0.53
CA THR A 484 9.46 -0.83 -0.48
C THR A 484 8.70 -1.08 -1.77
N THR A 485 8.17 -0.05 -2.40
CA THR A 485 7.66 -0.09 -3.77
C THR A 485 8.52 0.79 -4.66
N GLY A 486 8.48 0.54 -5.98
CA GLY A 486 9.33 1.26 -6.92
C GLY A 486 9.02 2.75 -7.03
N ALA A 487 7.74 3.14 -6.94
CA ALA A 487 7.28 4.54 -7.00
C ALA A 487 5.85 4.67 -6.44
N PRO A 488 5.45 5.85 -5.93
CA PRO A 488 4.06 6.11 -5.59
C PRO A 488 3.23 6.19 -6.86
N ALA A 489 1.98 5.73 -6.79
CA ALA A 489 1.01 5.91 -7.86
C ALA A 489 0.19 7.18 -7.62
N LEU A 490 -0.12 7.89 -8.70
CA LEU A 490 -1.06 8.99 -8.73
C LEU A 490 -2.23 8.61 -9.64
N GLY A 491 -3.44 8.62 -9.09
CA GLY A 491 -4.68 8.39 -9.82
C GLY A 491 -5.50 9.65 -10.03
N VAL A 492 -6.36 9.65 -11.03
CA VAL A 492 -7.40 10.66 -11.23
C VAL A 492 -8.75 10.04 -10.88
N SER A 493 -9.43 10.60 -9.86
CA SER A 493 -10.80 10.24 -9.54
C SER A 493 -11.76 10.92 -10.49
N ALA A 494 -12.72 10.17 -11.04
CA ALA A 494 -13.80 10.74 -11.85
C ALA A 494 -14.76 11.63 -11.05
N GLN A 495 -14.72 11.57 -9.73
CA GLN A 495 -15.51 12.40 -8.84
C GLN A 495 -14.95 13.83 -8.82
N PRO A 496 -15.78 14.88 -9.06
CA PRO A 496 -15.31 16.25 -8.94
C PRO A 496 -15.01 16.63 -7.48
N ALA A 497 -14.01 17.50 -7.30
CA ALA A 497 -13.71 18.07 -6.00
C ALA A 497 -14.80 19.08 -5.58
N PRO A 498 -15.10 19.22 -4.27
CA PRO A 498 -16.00 20.30 -3.81
C PRO A 498 -15.40 21.70 -4.00
N ALA A 499 -14.10 21.82 -3.77
CA ALA A 499 -13.35 23.06 -3.92
C ALA A 499 -11.84 22.79 -3.96
N PHE A 500 -11.08 23.79 -4.35
CA PHE A 500 -9.63 23.87 -4.09
C PHE A 500 -9.25 25.30 -3.76
N VAL A 501 -8.07 25.46 -3.14
CA VAL A 501 -7.57 26.73 -2.67
C VAL A 501 -6.20 27.02 -3.28
N GLN A 502 -5.98 28.24 -3.73
CA GLN A 502 -4.70 28.69 -4.27
C GLN A 502 -4.28 29.99 -3.60
N THR A 503 -2.98 30.17 -3.42
CA THR A 503 -2.44 31.49 -3.07
C THR A 503 -2.44 32.39 -4.31
N GLU A 504 -2.69 33.66 -4.13
CA GLU A 504 -2.62 34.64 -5.25
C GLU A 504 -1.18 34.78 -5.77
N LYS A 505 -0.20 34.57 -4.91
CA LYS A 505 1.23 34.62 -5.25
C LYS A 505 1.84 33.24 -5.07
N THR A 506 2.60 32.80 -6.05
CA THR A 506 3.33 31.52 -6.06
C THR A 506 4.81 31.68 -5.70
N ASP A 507 5.29 32.92 -5.61
CA ASP A 507 6.68 33.24 -5.25
C ASP A 507 6.95 32.98 -3.76
N ILE A 508 8.22 32.94 -3.40
CA ILE A 508 8.63 32.83 -2.00
C ILE A 508 8.20 34.09 -1.26
N LEU A 509 7.38 33.92 -0.23
CA LEU A 509 6.89 35.01 0.59
C LEU A 509 7.90 35.28 1.72
N GLU A 510 8.43 36.50 1.80
CA GLU A 510 9.41 36.88 2.80
C GLU A 510 8.74 37.48 4.03
N VAL A 511 9.23 37.12 5.22
CA VAL A 511 8.70 37.60 6.51
C VAL A 511 9.82 37.66 7.56
N ALA A 512 9.81 38.65 8.43
CA ALA A 512 10.76 38.73 9.57
C ALA A 512 10.33 37.72 10.67
N ALA A 513 11.31 37.24 11.44
CA ALA A 513 11.08 36.23 12.49
C ALA A 513 10.17 36.71 13.64
N ASP A 514 9.99 38.00 13.81
CA ASP A 514 9.11 38.62 14.81
C ASP A 514 7.78 39.14 14.26
N ALA A 515 7.50 38.90 12.98
CA ALA A 515 6.35 39.47 12.28
C ALA A 515 5.21 38.45 12.01
N LYS A 516 4.09 38.99 11.53
CA LYS A 516 2.98 38.21 10.97
C LYS A 516 2.97 38.38 9.46
N LEU A 517 2.57 37.30 8.77
CA LEU A 517 2.42 37.27 7.34
C LEU A 517 0.97 36.91 6.99
N ASP A 518 0.31 37.84 6.28
CA ASP A 518 -1.03 37.58 5.72
C ASP A 518 -0.90 37.08 4.28
N ILE A 519 -1.46 35.91 4.02
CA ILE A 519 -1.44 35.25 2.72
C ILE A 519 -2.87 35.25 2.16
N ALA A 520 -3.06 35.96 1.05
CA ALA A 520 -4.34 36.00 0.36
C ALA A 520 -4.60 34.65 -0.35
N LEU A 521 -5.81 34.13 -0.19
CA LEU A 521 -6.27 32.88 -0.73
C LEU A 521 -7.41 33.09 -1.72
N LYS A 522 -7.32 32.47 -2.89
CA LYS A 522 -8.41 32.33 -3.85
C LYS A 522 -9.05 30.96 -3.68
N VAL A 523 -10.37 30.91 -3.61
CA VAL A 523 -11.13 29.68 -3.44
C VAL A 523 -11.97 29.44 -4.69
N THR A 524 -11.71 28.34 -5.38
CA THR A 524 -12.53 27.87 -6.47
C THR A 524 -13.49 26.80 -5.94
N ARG A 525 -14.79 27.04 -6.04
CA ARG A 525 -15.86 26.15 -5.58
C ARG A 525 -16.55 25.52 -6.79
N HIS A 526 -16.87 24.24 -6.68
CA HIS A 526 -17.71 23.55 -7.67
C HIS A 526 -19.20 23.74 -7.33
N ALA A 527 -20.07 23.65 -8.34
CA ALA A 527 -21.42 24.22 -8.39
C ALA A 527 -22.30 24.04 -7.13
N ASP A 528 -22.21 22.90 -6.47
CA ASP A 528 -23.11 22.58 -5.35
C ASP A 528 -22.47 22.74 -3.95
N PHE A 529 -21.20 23.17 -3.89
CA PHE A 529 -20.49 23.32 -2.63
C PHE A 529 -20.46 24.78 -2.17
N THR A 530 -21.28 25.06 -1.15
CA THR A 530 -21.44 26.42 -0.58
C THR A 530 -20.95 26.56 0.86
N ASP A 531 -20.54 25.47 1.51
CA ASP A 531 -20.19 25.48 2.94
C ASP A 531 -18.91 26.26 3.24
N ALA A 532 -18.76 26.67 4.50
CA ALA A 532 -17.51 27.25 4.99
C ALA A 532 -16.37 26.22 4.94
N LEU A 533 -15.14 26.70 4.75
CA LEU A 533 -13.93 25.89 4.80
C LEU A 533 -13.07 26.31 5.99
N LYS A 534 -12.61 25.31 6.75
CA LYS A 534 -11.64 25.49 7.82
C LYS A 534 -10.37 24.75 7.46
N LEU A 535 -9.31 25.48 7.16
CA LEU A 535 -8.06 24.92 6.64
C LEU A 535 -6.95 25.04 7.69
N LYS A 536 -6.17 23.99 7.86
CA LYS A 536 -4.98 23.95 8.73
C LYS A 536 -3.70 23.89 7.89
N ALA A 537 -2.65 24.53 8.37
CA ALA A 537 -1.33 24.42 7.78
C ALA A 537 -0.67 23.09 8.17
N LEU A 538 -0.11 22.39 7.17
CA LEU A 538 0.70 21.18 7.33
C LEU A 538 2.13 21.45 6.90
N GLY A 539 3.13 21.01 7.68
CA GLY A 539 4.56 21.11 7.34
C GLY A 539 5.33 22.16 8.13
N LEU A 540 4.68 22.98 8.95
CA LEU A 540 5.34 24.01 9.76
C LEU A 540 5.59 23.57 11.21
N ILE A 541 4.60 22.94 11.84
CA ILE A 541 4.59 22.57 13.26
C ILE A 541 3.72 21.33 13.45
N ASP A 542 3.65 20.83 14.70
CA ASP A 542 2.69 19.82 15.12
C ASP A 542 1.27 20.22 14.66
N ILE A 543 0.59 19.31 13.95
CA ILE A 543 -0.75 19.54 13.39
C ILE A 543 -1.78 20.01 14.43
N ALA A 544 -1.61 19.61 15.69
CA ALA A 544 -2.49 20.06 16.78
C ALA A 544 -2.39 21.55 17.06
N LYS A 545 -1.26 22.18 16.75
CA LYS A 545 -0.97 23.59 16.97
C LYS A 545 -0.88 24.39 15.67
N ALA A 546 -1.19 23.74 14.53
CA ALA A 546 -1.12 24.40 13.23
C ALA A 546 -2.10 25.57 13.16
N PRO A 547 -1.68 26.74 12.61
CA PRO A 547 -2.58 27.86 12.39
C PRO A 547 -3.68 27.49 11.39
N GLU A 548 -4.85 28.10 11.54
CA GLU A 548 -6.04 27.84 10.75
C GLU A 548 -6.45 29.06 9.92
N ALA A 549 -7.04 28.82 8.77
CA ALA A 549 -7.77 29.80 7.98
C ALA A 549 -9.26 29.47 7.97
N ASP A 550 -10.11 30.39 8.40
CA ASP A 550 -11.54 30.30 8.30
C ASP A 550 -12.02 31.03 7.05
N ILE A 551 -12.62 30.31 6.11
CA ILE A 551 -13.18 30.84 4.87
C ILE A 551 -14.70 30.74 4.94
N PRO A 552 -15.44 31.85 4.96
CA PRO A 552 -16.89 31.85 5.09
C PRO A 552 -17.58 31.06 3.96
N ALA A 553 -18.80 30.61 4.23
CA ALA A 553 -19.67 30.02 3.22
C ALA A 553 -19.81 30.93 2.00
N LYS A 554 -19.79 30.31 0.79
CA LYS A 554 -19.89 30.99 -0.52
C LYS A 554 -18.76 31.96 -0.85
N ALA A 555 -17.81 32.23 0.05
CA ALA A 555 -16.69 33.13 -0.24
C ALA A 555 -15.76 32.56 -1.31
N ALA A 556 -15.39 33.38 -2.29
CA ALA A 556 -14.40 33.08 -3.33
C ALA A 556 -12.97 33.48 -2.96
N ALA A 557 -12.79 34.12 -1.81
CA ALA A 557 -11.51 34.55 -1.30
C ALA A 557 -11.43 34.34 0.22
N GLY A 558 -10.22 34.24 0.74
CA GLY A 558 -9.95 34.11 2.14
C GLY A 558 -8.57 34.62 2.49
N LYS A 559 -8.19 34.52 3.74
CA LYS A 559 -6.90 34.92 4.25
C LYS A 559 -6.37 33.90 5.24
N PHE A 560 -5.09 33.55 5.12
CA PHE A 560 -4.37 32.78 6.09
C PHE A 560 -3.32 33.68 6.76
N THR A 561 -3.34 33.77 8.08
CA THR A 561 -2.39 34.58 8.84
C THR A 561 -1.40 33.69 9.55
N LEU A 562 -0.13 33.83 9.21
CA LEU A 562 0.98 33.13 9.84
C LEU A 562 1.67 34.03 10.85
N ASP A 563 1.62 33.72 12.15
CA ASP A 563 2.35 34.42 13.21
C ASP A 563 3.70 33.72 13.45
N VAL A 564 4.73 34.18 12.77
CA VAL A 564 6.08 33.58 12.78
C VAL A 564 6.67 33.59 14.18
N LYS A 565 6.44 34.67 14.93
CA LYS A 565 6.92 34.84 16.31
C LYS A 565 6.25 33.85 17.27
N ALA A 566 4.93 33.68 17.18
CA ALA A 566 4.18 32.75 18.01
C ALA A 566 4.58 31.28 17.74
N LEU A 567 4.89 30.96 16.50
CA LEU A 567 5.35 29.64 16.06
C LEU A 567 6.84 29.40 16.35
N LYS A 568 7.60 30.44 16.74
CA LYS A 568 9.04 30.39 17.01
C LYS A 568 9.83 29.79 15.82
N LEU A 569 9.44 30.15 14.60
CA LEU A 569 10.16 29.68 13.41
C LEU A 569 11.53 30.40 13.34
N ALA A 570 12.59 29.61 13.24
CA ALA A 570 13.93 30.13 13.04
C ALA A 570 14.10 30.73 11.63
N PRO A 571 15.05 31.61 11.39
CA PRO A 571 15.40 32.08 10.05
C PRO A 571 15.70 30.90 9.13
N GLY A 572 15.10 30.89 7.92
CA GLY A 572 15.22 29.80 6.95
C GLY A 572 14.05 29.72 5.98
N ASP A 573 14.13 28.78 5.04
CA ASP A 573 13.08 28.54 4.05
C ASP A 573 12.20 27.40 4.52
N TYR A 574 10.87 27.58 4.43
CA TYR A 574 9.86 26.62 4.84
C TYR A 574 8.84 26.38 3.73
N GLY A 575 8.42 25.11 3.57
CA GLY A 575 7.34 24.72 2.67
C GLY A 575 6.18 24.12 3.46
N PHE A 576 4.96 24.49 3.12
CA PHE A 576 3.75 23.93 3.72
C PHE A 576 2.56 23.98 2.76
N ILE A 577 1.49 23.26 3.12
CA ILE A 577 0.20 23.30 2.42
C ILE A 577 -0.91 23.58 3.44
N LEU A 578 -2.06 24.04 2.94
CA LEU A 578 -3.29 24.11 3.73
C LEU A 578 -4.17 22.91 3.39
N GLN A 579 -4.79 22.31 4.41
CA GLN A 579 -5.78 21.27 4.23
C GLN A 579 -6.99 21.46 5.12
N GLY A 580 -8.16 21.02 4.67
CA GLY A 580 -9.35 21.00 5.50
C GLY A 580 -10.47 20.13 4.94
N PRO A 581 -11.41 19.67 5.80
CA PRO A 581 -12.53 18.86 5.38
C PRO A 581 -13.61 19.69 4.67
N ALA A 582 -14.19 19.10 3.62
CA ALA A 582 -15.39 19.59 2.95
C ALA A 582 -16.40 18.44 2.79
N LYS A 583 -17.68 18.68 3.10
CA LYS A 583 -18.73 17.67 2.98
C LYS A 583 -19.45 17.83 1.66
N MET A 584 -19.61 16.74 0.92
CA MET A 584 -20.40 16.70 -0.30
C MET A 584 -21.14 15.36 -0.40
N LYS A 585 -22.31 15.38 -1.06
CA LYS A 585 -23.04 14.15 -1.33
C LYS A 585 -22.39 13.36 -2.45
N VAL A 586 -22.11 12.10 -2.21
CA VAL A 586 -21.57 11.16 -3.20
C VAL A 586 -22.56 10.02 -3.39
N GLN A 587 -22.90 9.76 -4.63
CA GLN A 587 -23.67 8.60 -5.02
C GLN A 587 -22.73 7.49 -5.46
N ARG A 588 -23.02 6.27 -4.98
CA ARG A 588 -22.29 5.07 -5.33
C ARG A 588 -22.94 4.40 -6.56
N ASN A 589 -22.18 3.54 -7.25
CA ASN A 589 -22.65 2.81 -8.43
C ASN A 589 -23.16 3.68 -9.57
N VAL A 590 -22.59 4.87 -9.75
CA VAL A 590 -23.02 5.86 -10.76
C VAL A 590 -22.90 5.29 -12.18
N ASP A 591 -21.86 4.48 -12.46
CA ASP A 591 -21.69 3.89 -13.80
C ASP A 591 -22.79 2.85 -14.08
N ALA A 592 -23.19 2.06 -13.08
CA ALA A 592 -24.30 1.13 -13.21
C ALA A 592 -25.64 1.87 -13.36
N LEU A 593 -25.81 3.00 -12.67
CA LEU A 593 -26.98 3.86 -12.80
C LEU A 593 -27.07 4.45 -14.24
N ALA A 594 -25.98 5.06 -14.71
CA ALA A 594 -25.91 5.62 -16.05
C ALA A 594 -26.18 4.57 -17.17
N ALA A 595 -25.62 3.36 -16.98
CA ALA A 595 -25.90 2.25 -17.91
C ALA A 595 -27.37 1.81 -17.89
N ALA A 596 -28.00 1.81 -16.71
CA ALA A 596 -29.43 1.49 -16.59
C ALA A 596 -30.32 2.59 -17.19
N GLU A 597 -29.97 3.86 -17.02
CA GLU A 597 -30.65 5.01 -17.63
C GLU A 597 -30.51 5.00 -19.15
N ALA A 598 -29.32 4.67 -19.69
CA ALA A 598 -29.14 4.51 -21.14
C ALA A 598 -30.02 3.40 -21.69
N ARG A 599 -30.09 2.24 -21.05
CA ARG A 599 -30.98 1.13 -21.44
C ARG A 599 -32.46 1.53 -21.38
N LEU A 600 -32.86 2.34 -20.38
CA LEU A 600 -34.21 2.86 -20.27
C LEU A 600 -34.55 3.71 -21.48
N LYS A 601 -33.66 4.63 -21.86
CA LYS A 601 -33.81 5.49 -23.00
C LYS A 601 -33.88 4.70 -24.33
N GLU A 602 -32.99 3.75 -24.53
CA GLU A 602 -33.01 2.84 -25.70
C GLU A 602 -34.31 2.06 -25.80
N ALA A 603 -34.83 1.55 -24.69
CA ALA A 603 -36.09 0.86 -24.65
C ALA A 603 -37.28 1.80 -24.96
N GLU A 604 -37.30 3.06 -24.49
CA GLU A 604 -38.31 4.06 -24.81
C GLU A 604 -38.28 4.44 -26.30
N GLU A 605 -37.10 4.62 -26.88
CA GLU A 605 -36.95 4.86 -28.33
C GLU A 605 -37.43 3.67 -29.15
N ALA A 606 -37.14 2.44 -28.70
CA ALA A 606 -37.61 1.22 -29.38
C ALA A 606 -39.13 1.07 -29.33
N ILE A 607 -39.79 1.42 -28.22
CA ILE A 607 -41.26 1.44 -28.11
C ILE A 607 -41.88 2.39 -29.11
N VAL A 608 -41.32 3.61 -29.19
CA VAL A 608 -41.83 4.62 -30.16
C VAL A 608 -41.69 4.13 -31.60
N LYS A 609 -40.53 3.53 -31.93
CA LYS A 609 -40.29 2.99 -33.28
C LYS A 609 -41.23 1.84 -33.59
N ALA A 610 -41.34 0.85 -32.74
CA ALA A 610 -42.20 -0.33 -32.92
C ALA A 610 -43.67 0.08 -32.96
N GLY A 611 -44.10 1.06 -32.13
CA GLY A 611 -45.43 1.65 -32.17
C GLY A 611 -45.78 2.32 -33.51
N ASN A 612 -44.85 3.06 -34.07
CA ASN A 612 -45.03 3.69 -35.40
C ASN A 612 -45.15 2.64 -36.53
N GLU A 613 -44.27 1.62 -36.48
CA GLU A 613 -44.33 0.50 -37.45
C GLU A 613 -45.63 -0.30 -37.32
N ARG A 614 -46.10 -0.52 -36.10
CA ARG A 614 -47.39 -1.15 -35.84
C ARG A 614 -48.55 -0.34 -36.38
N GLU A 615 -48.61 0.95 -36.12
CA GLU A 615 -49.68 1.84 -36.60
C GLU A 615 -49.66 1.97 -38.14
N PHE A 616 -48.46 1.99 -38.73
CA PHE A 616 -48.30 1.97 -40.16
C PHE A 616 -48.84 0.65 -40.77
N GLY A 617 -48.46 -0.49 -40.22
CA GLY A 617 -48.94 -1.79 -40.68
C GLY A 617 -50.45 -1.97 -40.52
N LYS A 618 -51.04 -1.47 -39.42
CA LYS A 618 -52.49 -1.49 -39.20
C LYS A 618 -53.21 -0.66 -40.29
N ARG A 619 -52.72 0.53 -40.66
CA ARG A 619 -53.32 1.36 -41.72
C ARG A 619 -53.33 0.67 -43.07
N ILE A 620 -52.23 -0.06 -43.43
CA ILE A 620 -52.19 -0.87 -44.65
C ILE A 620 -53.21 -1.99 -44.60
N ARG A 621 -53.33 -2.68 -43.49
CA ARG A 621 -54.29 -3.77 -43.30
C ARG A 621 -55.74 -3.31 -43.38
N GLU A 622 -56.08 -2.13 -42.81
CA GLU A 622 -57.42 -1.58 -42.74
C GLU A 622 -57.86 -0.89 -44.07
N ASN A 623 -56.92 -0.30 -44.80
CA ASN A 623 -57.16 0.42 -46.05
C ASN A 623 -56.07 0.07 -47.10
N PRO A 624 -56.04 -1.16 -47.62
CA PRO A 624 -55.04 -1.60 -48.58
C PRO A 624 -55.18 -0.83 -49.92
N LYS A 625 -54.03 -0.42 -50.45
CA LYS A 625 -53.93 0.22 -51.76
C LYS A 625 -53.47 -0.76 -52.80
N PRO A 626 -53.83 -0.55 -54.10
CA PRO A 626 -53.31 -1.37 -55.18
C PRO A 626 -51.77 -1.34 -55.18
N GLY A 627 -51.12 -2.50 -55.03
CA GLY A 627 -49.69 -2.66 -54.97
C GLY A 627 -49.13 -2.93 -53.57
N ASP A 628 -49.95 -2.88 -52.51
CA ASP A 628 -49.52 -3.27 -51.15
C ASP A 628 -49.39 -4.81 -51.05
N ASP A 629 -48.24 -5.27 -50.53
CA ASP A 629 -48.00 -6.67 -50.19
C ASP A 629 -48.57 -6.95 -48.79
N LEU A 630 -49.80 -7.54 -48.78
CA LEU A 630 -50.51 -7.81 -47.53
C LEU A 630 -49.85 -8.87 -46.68
N GLU A 631 -49.21 -9.90 -47.30
CA GLU A 631 -48.51 -10.95 -46.57
C GLU A 631 -47.24 -10.44 -45.89
N ALA A 632 -46.44 -9.68 -46.61
CA ALA A 632 -45.28 -8.99 -46.04
C ALA A 632 -45.66 -7.99 -44.93
N ASN A 633 -46.79 -7.28 -45.11
CA ASN A 633 -47.30 -6.33 -44.09
C ASN A 633 -47.77 -7.08 -42.82
N GLU A 634 -48.45 -8.25 -42.96
CA GLU A 634 -48.91 -8.99 -41.81
C GLU A 634 -47.74 -9.59 -41.00
N LYS A 635 -46.67 -10.02 -41.69
CA LYS A 635 -45.43 -10.44 -41.10
C LYS A 635 -44.70 -9.26 -40.38
N ALA A 636 -44.62 -8.10 -41.03
CA ALA A 636 -44.05 -6.90 -40.44
C ALA A 636 -44.83 -6.41 -39.22
N LEU A 637 -46.15 -6.44 -39.27
CA LEU A 637 -47.02 -6.08 -38.15
C LEU A 637 -46.83 -7.01 -36.96
N LYS A 638 -46.68 -8.33 -37.18
CA LYS A 638 -46.37 -9.29 -36.09
C LYS A 638 -45.03 -8.98 -35.47
N LEU A 639 -44.00 -8.73 -36.27
CA LEU A 639 -42.66 -8.36 -35.74
C LEU A 639 -42.71 -7.04 -34.98
N ALA A 640 -43.50 -6.07 -35.39
CA ALA A 640 -43.66 -4.81 -34.67
C ALA A 640 -44.34 -5.00 -33.30
N PHE A 641 -45.33 -5.89 -33.18
CA PHE A 641 -45.93 -6.25 -31.90
C PHE A 641 -44.95 -6.94 -30.98
N GLU A 642 -44.17 -7.92 -31.50
CA GLU A 642 -43.15 -8.64 -30.73
C GLU A 642 -42.05 -7.66 -30.25
N ALA A 643 -41.60 -6.75 -31.13
CA ALA A 643 -40.59 -5.74 -30.78
C ALA A 643 -41.10 -4.74 -29.74
N GLU A 644 -42.37 -4.29 -29.83
CA GLU A 644 -42.96 -3.41 -28.83
C GLU A 644 -43.07 -4.12 -27.46
N ALA A 645 -43.53 -5.37 -27.44
CA ALA A 645 -43.64 -6.14 -26.20
C ALA A 645 -42.26 -6.37 -25.54
N GLN A 646 -41.23 -6.65 -26.35
CA GLN A 646 -39.87 -6.79 -25.84
C GLN A 646 -39.34 -5.48 -25.28
N ALA A 647 -39.51 -4.37 -25.98
CA ALA A 647 -39.06 -3.06 -25.54
C ALA A 647 -39.79 -2.59 -24.25
N GLU A 648 -41.08 -2.91 -24.09
CA GLU A 648 -41.80 -2.67 -22.81
C GLU A 648 -41.25 -3.51 -21.67
N ALA A 649 -40.87 -4.76 -21.91
CA ALA A 649 -40.21 -5.62 -20.92
C ALA A 649 -38.84 -5.04 -20.52
N ASP A 650 -38.06 -4.59 -21.49
CA ASP A 650 -36.74 -3.98 -21.28
C ASP A 650 -36.85 -2.65 -20.51
N LYS A 651 -37.82 -1.81 -20.81
CA LYS A 651 -38.15 -0.60 -20.07
C LYS A 651 -38.46 -0.89 -18.60
N LYS A 652 -39.33 -1.88 -18.38
CA LYS A 652 -39.68 -2.33 -17.00
C LYS A 652 -38.47 -2.84 -16.24
N ALA A 653 -37.60 -3.63 -16.88
CA ALA A 653 -36.39 -4.16 -16.28
C ALA A 653 -35.39 -3.05 -15.94
N ALA A 654 -35.16 -2.11 -16.87
CA ALA A 654 -34.29 -0.96 -16.65
C ALA A 654 -34.79 -0.04 -15.53
N SER A 655 -36.08 0.26 -15.50
CA SER A 655 -36.71 1.06 -14.43
C SER A 655 -36.60 0.40 -13.06
N ALA A 656 -36.80 -0.93 -12.98
CA ALA A 656 -36.64 -1.69 -11.77
C ALA A 656 -35.18 -1.69 -11.28
N LEU A 657 -34.23 -1.78 -12.21
CA LEU A 657 -32.80 -1.71 -11.91
C LEU A 657 -32.40 -0.34 -11.36
N ILE A 658 -32.85 0.75 -11.98
CA ILE A 658 -32.63 2.14 -11.48
C ILE A 658 -33.17 2.29 -10.07
N LYS A 659 -34.41 1.85 -9.83
CA LYS A 659 -35.03 1.89 -8.50
C LYS A 659 -34.23 1.12 -7.46
N ASN A 660 -33.74 -0.06 -7.82
CA ASN A 660 -32.92 -0.91 -6.92
C ASN A 660 -31.55 -0.27 -6.61
N ILE A 661 -30.89 0.32 -7.63
CA ILE A 661 -29.61 1.02 -7.44
C ILE A 661 -29.80 2.22 -6.51
N ASN A 662 -30.80 3.05 -6.74
CA ASN A 662 -31.07 4.24 -5.93
C ASN A 662 -31.47 3.87 -4.48
N ALA A 663 -32.22 2.78 -4.30
CA ALA A 663 -32.56 2.29 -2.97
C ALA A 663 -31.35 1.75 -2.18
N LYS A 664 -30.45 1.04 -2.85
CA LYS A 664 -29.24 0.45 -2.23
C LYS A 664 -28.10 1.44 -2.08
N SER A 665 -28.01 2.42 -2.95
CA SER A 665 -26.93 3.40 -3.01
C SER A 665 -27.45 4.84 -3.09
N PRO A 666 -28.21 5.30 -2.11
CA PRO A 666 -28.65 6.69 -2.08
C PRO A 666 -27.44 7.62 -1.92
N PRO A 667 -27.49 8.87 -2.42
CA PRO A 667 -26.47 9.86 -2.17
C PRO A 667 -26.24 10.05 -0.66
N LYS A 668 -24.98 9.88 -0.22
CA LYS A 668 -24.59 10.03 1.20
C LYS A 668 -23.52 11.10 1.34
N ASP A 669 -23.54 11.79 2.48
CA ASP A 669 -22.49 12.75 2.79
C ASP A 669 -21.14 12.03 2.91
N ALA A 670 -20.16 12.51 2.16
CA ALA A 670 -18.78 12.07 2.22
C ALA A 670 -17.88 13.27 2.53
N THR A 671 -16.83 13.05 3.29
CA THR A 671 -15.84 14.07 3.62
C THR A 671 -14.70 14.01 2.63
N PHE A 672 -14.55 15.06 1.86
CA PHE A 672 -13.39 15.32 1.01
C PHE A 672 -12.34 16.11 1.80
N ILE A 673 -11.10 15.99 1.38
CA ILE A 673 -10.04 16.87 1.85
C ILE A 673 -9.71 17.87 0.76
N VAL A 674 -9.90 19.13 1.07
CA VAL A 674 -9.52 20.25 0.21
C VAL A 674 -8.07 20.62 0.54
N TYR A 675 -7.25 20.74 -0.49
CA TYR A 675 -5.85 21.17 -0.37
C TYR A 675 -5.61 22.51 -1.06
N SER A 676 -4.57 23.21 -0.62
CA SER A 676 -3.99 24.33 -1.36
C SER A 676 -2.83 23.87 -2.26
N ASN A 677 -2.41 24.74 -3.17
CA ASN A 677 -1.06 24.64 -3.74
C ASN A 677 0.01 24.75 -2.62
N PRO A 678 1.23 24.25 -2.85
CA PRO A 678 2.34 24.47 -1.92
C PRO A 678 2.61 25.95 -1.71
N ILE A 679 2.85 26.32 -0.45
CA ILE A 679 3.17 27.69 -0.02
C ILE A 679 4.60 27.67 0.49
N ARG A 680 5.40 28.61 0.02
CA ARG A 680 6.80 28.73 0.40
C ARG A 680 7.07 30.08 1.05
N ILE A 681 7.70 30.06 2.21
CA ILE A 681 8.07 31.27 2.94
C ILE A 681 9.58 31.29 3.25
N ARG A 682 10.12 32.50 3.32
CA ARG A 682 11.47 32.76 3.81
C ARG A 682 11.39 33.62 5.06
N VAL A 683 11.76 33.02 6.18
CA VAL A 683 11.88 33.73 7.47
C VAL A 683 13.24 34.38 7.52
N LYS A 684 13.26 35.70 7.62
CA LYS A 684 14.49 36.54 7.74
C LYS A 684 14.83 36.82 9.20
N GLU A 685 16.10 36.97 9.48
CA GLU A 685 16.53 37.46 10.78
C GLU A 685 15.93 38.84 11.07
N VAL A 686 15.66 39.10 12.35
CA VAL A 686 15.26 40.45 12.79
C VAL A 686 16.47 41.37 12.67
N ALA A 687 16.35 42.44 11.90
CA ALA A 687 17.41 43.42 11.81
C ALA A 687 17.72 43.94 13.21
N LYS A 688 18.94 43.73 13.68
CA LYS A 688 19.41 44.37 14.94
C LYS A 688 19.30 45.88 14.77
N LYS A 689 18.42 46.51 15.57
CA LYS A 689 18.35 47.97 15.67
C LYS A 689 19.60 48.53 16.34
#